data_84b1c1d23f574edb78e5aead47d7819d
#
_entry.id   84b1c1d23f574edb78e5aead47d7819d
#
_cell.length_a   1.000
_cell.length_b   1.000
_cell.length_c   1.000
_cell.angle_alpha   90.00
_cell.angle_beta   90.00
_cell.angle_gamma   90.00
#
_symmetry.space_group_name_H-M   'P 1'
#
loop_
_entity.id
_entity.type
_entity.pdbx_description
1 polymer ?
#
loop_
_entity_poly.entity_id
_entity_poly.type
_entity_poly.pdbx_seq_one_letter_code
_entity_poly.pdbx_strand_id
1 'polypeptide(L)'
;MLQLLLFGCIVFPLIAAVAVALDKEGTLRRRIVYAGTGITALSALGLALYGSFVLPISPDSSLQPLMTVLDLALLVFILYVAVNIRHRLSMGLALGQLAGMIYLDFFMLEGHQATAFLADPLALVMVLVISLVGGIVCIFGLGYMQEHEDHLRLAKSKQSRFFFCLLLFLGAMNGLVLCDSLTWVFFFWEITTLCSFFLISHDGTREAKRNATRALWMNMVGGIGFLAAMLFMQKAIGTLSIQAMLAQSVVMHSTAAMLPIAFLCFAAFTKSAQLPFQSWLCGAMVAPTPVSALLHSSTMVKAGVYLVLRLSPAFAGTMLAGIVSLTGAFTFVAASALACGQSNGKKILAYSTIANLGLIIACAGMATPAAITAAILLIIFHAVSKGLLFLCVGTIEQHIGSRDIESMRGLYKIMPRVAVITLFGIVTMMLPPFGALLAKWIAIEASASAPAFMPVLVVLIAFGSALTVLFWARWAGLLLGSDPLSDKRPVPEHLDGTMSFALRTLLYGAIALSLFVPWIFSGIEQSIASLFGVEGMFASDWGILTNGRGLFAVYPMFFLLALGMWYALRQSKKAERGPCALPYLSGIQYVQDGKVGFNGPLNTFVEPKSSNYYMEAWFGEQTLTGRINTIAIVLMVVMLGGLL
;
A
#
# COMPACT_ATOMS: atom_id res chain seq x y z
N MET A 1 -15.17 13.31 24.94
CA MET A 1 -14.44 12.07 24.60
C MET A 1 -14.11 12.01 23.10
N LEU A 2 -15.11 12.08 22.20
CA LEU A 2 -14.90 11.99 20.74
C LEU A 2 -13.89 13.02 20.21
N GLN A 3 -14.01 14.29 20.58
CA GLN A 3 -13.07 15.34 20.17
C GLN A 3 -11.63 15.07 20.62
N LEU A 4 -11.44 14.48 21.81
CA LEU A 4 -10.11 14.10 22.30
C LEU A 4 -9.51 12.95 21.48
N LEU A 5 -10.33 11.96 21.08
CA LEU A 5 -9.90 10.86 20.22
C LEU A 5 -9.53 11.37 18.82
N LEU A 6 -10.32 12.28 18.25
CA LEU A 6 -9.99 12.93 16.98
C LEU A 6 -8.70 13.74 17.06
N PHE A 7 -8.54 14.52 18.15
CA PHE A 7 -7.30 15.24 18.41
C PHE A 7 -6.09 14.31 18.47
N GLY A 8 -6.21 13.17 19.18
CA GLY A 8 -5.15 12.18 19.29
C GLY A 8 -4.81 11.48 17.98
N CYS A 9 -5.78 11.30 17.08
CA CYS A 9 -5.54 10.69 15.76
C CYS A 9 -4.96 11.66 14.74
N ILE A 10 -5.42 12.92 14.73
CA ILE A 10 -5.09 13.89 13.67
C ILE A 10 -4.03 14.88 14.14
N VAL A 11 -4.32 15.62 15.23
CA VAL A 11 -3.52 16.78 15.64
C VAL A 11 -2.28 16.36 16.44
N PHE A 12 -2.40 15.37 17.30
CA PHE A 12 -1.28 14.95 18.15
C PHE A 12 -0.07 14.45 17.35
N PRO A 13 -0.21 13.62 16.29
CA PRO A 13 0.93 13.25 15.44
C PRO A 13 1.58 14.46 14.75
N LEU A 14 0.80 15.51 14.39
CA LEU A 14 1.34 16.74 13.83
C LEU A 14 2.18 17.51 14.86
N ILE A 15 1.70 17.61 16.11
CA ILE A 15 2.47 18.20 17.21
C ILE A 15 3.75 17.40 17.48
N ALA A 16 3.66 16.07 17.53
CA ALA A 16 4.81 15.19 17.71
C ALA A 16 5.82 15.32 16.55
N ALA A 17 5.36 15.52 15.32
CA ALA A 17 6.23 15.80 14.17
C ALA A 17 7.04 17.08 14.39
N VAL A 18 6.37 18.18 14.78
CA VAL A 18 7.06 19.45 15.07
C VAL A 18 8.04 19.28 16.24
N ALA A 19 7.65 18.58 17.29
CA ALA A 19 8.52 18.33 18.44
C ALA A 19 9.80 17.57 18.05
N VAL A 20 9.70 16.55 17.16
CA VAL A 20 10.88 15.84 16.63
C VAL A 20 11.75 16.75 15.75
N ALA A 21 11.16 17.66 14.98
CA ALA A 21 11.92 18.61 14.16
C ALA A 21 12.73 19.61 15.01
N LEU A 22 12.20 19.99 16.19
CA LEU A 22 12.88 20.87 17.15
C LEU A 22 13.96 20.16 17.96
N ASP A 23 13.88 18.83 18.12
CA ASP A 23 14.89 18.01 18.81
C ASP A 23 16.10 17.77 17.90
N LYS A 24 16.98 18.78 17.77
CA LYS A 24 18.17 18.74 16.91
C LYS A 24 19.22 17.75 17.40
N GLU A 25 19.32 17.54 18.71
CA GLU A 25 20.28 16.62 19.34
C GLU A 25 19.82 15.17 19.31
N GLY A 26 18.52 14.94 19.11
CA GLY A 26 17.92 13.61 19.03
C GLY A 26 17.77 12.90 20.37
N THR A 27 17.95 13.61 21.48
CA THR A 27 17.90 13.05 22.84
C THR A 27 16.48 12.60 23.23
N LEU A 28 15.46 13.33 22.77
CA LEU A 28 14.05 13.04 23.05
C LEU A 28 13.36 12.28 21.91
N ARG A 29 13.98 12.13 20.76
CA ARG A 29 13.38 11.55 19.55
C ARG A 29 12.67 10.24 19.80
N ARG A 30 13.34 9.27 20.44
CA ARG A 30 12.72 7.97 20.74
C ARG A 30 11.44 8.12 21.57
N ARG A 31 11.46 8.96 22.60
CA ARG A 31 10.30 9.21 23.47
C ARG A 31 9.15 9.86 22.71
N ILE A 32 9.45 10.87 21.88
CA ILE A 32 8.45 11.58 21.08
C ILE A 32 7.80 10.63 20.05
N VAL A 33 8.59 9.79 19.37
CA VAL A 33 8.05 8.81 18.40
C VAL A 33 7.18 7.78 19.11
N TYR A 34 7.61 7.24 20.27
CA TYR A 34 6.77 6.31 21.04
C TYR A 34 5.48 6.96 21.54
N ALA A 35 5.55 8.19 22.07
CA ALA A 35 4.37 8.92 22.51
C ALA A 35 3.45 9.24 21.34
N GLY A 36 4.03 9.75 20.23
CA GLY A 36 3.29 10.08 19.00
C GLY A 36 2.52 8.90 18.43
N THR A 37 3.21 7.77 18.23
CA THR A 37 2.60 6.57 17.69
C THR A 37 1.66 5.88 18.68
N GLY A 38 2.02 5.84 19.97
CA GLY A 38 1.23 5.20 21.03
C GLY A 38 -0.11 5.91 21.27
N ILE A 39 -0.11 7.24 21.41
CA ILE A 39 -1.33 8.01 21.60
C ILE A 39 -2.22 7.94 20.36
N THR A 40 -1.64 8.01 19.15
CA THR A 40 -2.39 7.85 17.90
C THR A 40 -3.04 6.48 17.81
N ALA A 41 -2.31 5.41 18.16
CA ALA A 41 -2.83 4.03 18.16
C ALA A 41 -3.95 3.84 19.19
N LEU A 42 -3.79 4.35 20.42
CA LEU A 42 -4.81 4.28 21.46
C LEU A 42 -6.07 5.07 21.07
N SER A 43 -5.89 6.25 20.47
CA SER A 43 -7.01 7.07 19.97
C SER A 43 -7.75 6.38 18.83
N ALA A 44 -7.03 5.72 17.91
CA ALA A 44 -7.61 4.93 16.82
C ALA A 44 -8.43 3.74 17.35
N LEU A 45 -7.90 3.01 18.34
CA LEU A 45 -8.65 1.94 19.03
C LEU A 45 -9.87 2.50 19.76
N GLY A 46 -9.74 3.67 20.42
CA GLY A 46 -10.85 4.35 21.06
C GLY A 46 -11.95 4.74 20.08
N LEU A 47 -11.61 5.24 18.87
CA LEU A 47 -12.57 5.54 17.80
C LEU A 47 -13.25 4.28 17.29
N ALA A 48 -12.51 3.18 17.11
CA ALA A 48 -13.08 1.91 16.68
C ALA A 48 -14.08 1.34 17.69
N LEU A 49 -13.80 1.50 19.00
CA LEU A 49 -14.73 1.11 20.06
C LEU A 49 -15.93 2.07 20.18
N TYR A 50 -15.74 3.36 19.85
CA TYR A 50 -16.83 4.34 19.84
C TYR A 50 -17.83 4.04 18.72
N GLY A 51 -17.35 3.53 17.59
CA GLY A 51 -18.17 3.20 16.41
C GLY A 51 -18.33 4.37 15.44
N SER A 52 -19.30 4.25 14.55
CA SER A 52 -19.58 5.24 13.51
C SER A 52 -20.15 6.53 14.10
N PHE A 53 -19.72 7.68 13.57
CA PHE A 53 -20.19 9.01 14.00
C PHE A 53 -20.14 10.02 12.86
N VAL A 54 -20.92 11.08 13.01
CA VAL A 54 -20.82 12.32 12.24
C VAL A 54 -20.71 13.46 13.23
N LEU A 55 -19.62 14.22 13.16
CA LEU A 55 -19.39 15.40 14.01
C LEU A 55 -19.38 16.65 13.11
N PRO A 56 -20.50 17.37 13.01
CA PRO A 56 -20.56 18.57 12.19
C PRO A 56 -19.68 19.69 12.79
N ILE A 57 -19.04 20.45 11.92
CA ILE A 57 -18.28 21.66 12.26
C ILE A 57 -19.14 22.86 11.86
N SER A 58 -19.38 23.75 12.80
CA SER A 58 -20.11 24.99 12.52
C SER A 58 -19.46 25.77 11.38
N PRO A 59 -20.22 26.31 10.42
CA PRO A 59 -19.70 27.17 9.36
C PRO A 59 -18.98 28.40 9.90
N ASP A 60 -19.42 28.93 11.05
CA ASP A 60 -18.81 30.11 11.72
C ASP A 60 -17.55 29.73 12.53
N SER A 61 -17.13 28.47 12.50
CA SER A 61 -15.95 28.04 13.24
C SER A 61 -14.67 28.67 12.67
N SER A 62 -13.78 29.11 13.55
CA SER A 62 -12.44 29.62 13.19
C SER A 62 -11.56 28.58 12.48
N LEU A 63 -11.96 27.30 12.48
CA LEU A 63 -11.27 26.24 11.77
C LEU A 63 -11.38 26.39 10.24
N GLN A 64 -12.48 26.93 9.72
CA GLN A 64 -12.69 27.09 8.28
C GLN A 64 -11.66 28.04 7.65
N PRO A 65 -11.57 29.32 8.08
CA PRO A 65 -10.57 30.23 7.52
C PRO A 65 -9.14 29.78 7.82
N LEU A 66 -8.89 29.12 8.96
CA LEU A 66 -7.59 28.55 9.27
C LEU A 66 -7.19 27.49 8.23
N MET A 67 -8.09 26.58 7.85
CA MET A 67 -7.81 25.54 6.85
C MET A 67 -7.54 26.13 5.47
N THR A 68 -8.30 27.14 5.03
CA THR A 68 -8.03 27.86 3.78
C THR A 68 -6.64 28.49 3.77
N VAL A 69 -6.24 29.17 4.85
CA VAL A 69 -4.90 29.76 4.97
C VAL A 69 -3.81 28.69 4.95
N LEU A 70 -4.00 27.57 5.65
CA LEU A 70 -3.04 26.47 5.68
C LEU A 70 -2.91 25.78 4.33
N ASP A 71 -4.01 25.62 3.59
CA ASP A 71 -4.00 25.01 2.26
C ASP A 71 -3.25 25.90 1.25
N LEU A 72 -3.56 27.18 1.20
CA LEU A 72 -2.84 28.13 0.34
C LEU A 72 -1.35 28.21 0.72
N ALA A 73 -1.02 28.23 2.01
CA ALA A 73 0.37 28.22 2.47
C ALA A 73 1.11 26.93 2.04
N LEU A 74 0.44 25.78 2.11
CA LEU A 74 0.98 24.49 1.63
C LEU A 74 1.25 24.52 0.13
N LEU A 75 0.31 25.02 -0.69
CA LEU A 75 0.47 25.11 -2.14
C LEU A 75 1.59 26.08 -2.54
N VAL A 76 1.72 27.22 -1.85
CA VAL A 76 2.85 28.14 -2.00
C VAL A 76 4.18 27.44 -1.65
N PHE A 77 4.19 26.65 -0.58
CA PHE A 77 5.37 25.88 -0.20
C PHE A 77 5.71 24.79 -1.23
N ILE A 78 4.72 24.10 -1.80
CA ILE A 78 4.93 23.13 -2.91
C ILE A 78 5.51 23.86 -4.15
N LEU A 79 4.99 25.04 -4.47
CA LEU A 79 5.54 25.87 -5.55
C LEU A 79 7.00 26.26 -5.27
N TYR A 80 7.31 26.69 -4.05
CA TYR A 80 8.68 26.98 -3.64
C TYR A 80 9.61 25.76 -3.81
N VAL A 81 9.15 24.58 -3.40
CA VAL A 81 9.90 23.32 -3.61
C VAL A 81 10.10 23.06 -5.10
N ALA A 82 9.06 23.20 -5.93
CA ALA A 82 9.13 22.98 -7.38
C ALA A 82 10.12 23.94 -8.07
N VAL A 83 10.17 25.20 -7.65
CA VAL A 83 11.13 26.20 -8.12
C VAL A 83 12.56 25.82 -7.71
N ASN A 84 12.74 25.38 -6.47
CA ASN A 84 14.06 25.03 -5.93
C ASN A 84 14.67 23.80 -6.61
N ILE A 85 13.84 22.81 -6.99
CA ILE A 85 14.28 21.65 -7.79
C ILE A 85 14.42 21.98 -9.28
N ARG A 86 14.03 23.18 -9.74
CA ARG A 86 14.08 23.67 -11.13
C ARG A 86 13.34 22.75 -12.12
N HIS A 87 12.21 22.15 -11.72
CA HIS A 87 11.43 21.26 -12.56
C HIS A 87 10.20 21.97 -13.14
N ARG A 88 10.26 22.37 -14.43
CA ARG A 88 9.24 23.20 -15.09
C ARG A 88 7.82 22.65 -15.01
N LEU A 89 7.65 21.33 -15.21
CA LEU A 89 6.33 20.70 -15.14
C LEU A 89 5.74 20.82 -13.72
N SER A 90 6.53 20.52 -12.67
CA SER A 90 6.05 20.67 -11.28
C SER A 90 5.71 22.12 -10.95
N MET A 91 6.46 23.09 -11.48
CA MET A 91 6.15 24.52 -11.30
C MET A 91 4.81 24.89 -11.94
N GLY A 92 4.56 24.45 -13.19
CA GLY A 92 3.29 24.70 -13.86
C GLY A 92 2.10 24.06 -13.16
N LEU A 93 2.26 22.80 -12.70
CA LEU A 93 1.21 22.10 -11.93
C LEU A 93 0.93 22.77 -10.58
N ALA A 94 1.97 23.21 -9.85
CA ALA A 94 1.81 23.93 -8.58
C ALA A 94 1.10 25.28 -8.77
N LEU A 95 1.46 26.03 -9.81
CA LEU A 95 0.79 27.28 -10.17
C LEU A 95 -0.68 27.03 -10.53
N GLY A 96 -0.96 25.98 -11.31
CA GLY A 96 -2.33 25.58 -11.66
C GLY A 96 -3.17 25.22 -10.45
N GLN A 97 -2.63 24.42 -9.51
CA GLN A 97 -3.31 24.09 -8.25
C GLN A 97 -3.56 25.34 -7.40
N LEU A 98 -2.55 26.19 -7.22
CA LEU A 98 -2.68 27.42 -6.43
C LEU A 98 -3.72 28.39 -7.04
N ALA A 99 -3.65 28.64 -8.34
CA ALA A 99 -4.59 29.50 -9.03
C ALA A 99 -6.04 28.94 -8.97
N GLY A 100 -6.19 27.65 -9.16
CA GLY A 100 -7.50 27.00 -9.10
C GLY A 100 -8.10 26.98 -7.70
N MET A 101 -7.29 26.79 -6.64
CA MET A 101 -7.78 26.89 -5.26
C MET A 101 -8.16 28.32 -4.89
N ILE A 102 -7.38 29.33 -5.28
CA ILE A 102 -7.76 30.73 -5.11
C ILE A 102 -9.07 31.02 -5.83
N TYR A 103 -9.25 30.52 -7.05
CA TYR A 103 -10.50 30.70 -7.79
C TYR A 103 -11.68 30.02 -7.10
N LEU A 104 -11.49 28.79 -6.60
CA LEU A 104 -12.52 28.06 -5.85
C LEU A 104 -12.92 28.82 -4.58
N ASP A 105 -11.95 29.16 -3.72
CA ASP A 105 -12.20 29.71 -2.38
C ASP A 105 -12.76 31.12 -2.40
N PHE A 106 -12.33 31.98 -3.35
CA PHE A 106 -12.68 33.40 -3.35
C PHE A 106 -13.76 33.78 -4.38
N PHE A 107 -14.01 32.94 -5.39
CA PHE A 107 -14.95 33.29 -6.48
C PHE A 107 -16.10 32.29 -6.66
N MET A 108 -15.96 31.05 -6.20
CA MET A 108 -17.01 30.03 -6.35
C MET A 108 -17.70 29.65 -5.06
N LEU A 109 -17.01 29.74 -3.90
CA LEU A 109 -17.60 29.44 -2.60
C LEU A 109 -18.24 30.69 -2.02
N GLU A 110 -19.58 30.71 -1.95
CA GLU A 110 -20.33 31.75 -1.24
C GLU A 110 -20.39 31.40 0.25
N GLY A 111 -19.44 31.92 1.05
CA GLY A 111 -19.35 31.68 2.49
C GLY A 111 -18.71 30.32 2.85
N HIS A 112 -18.73 30.03 4.16
CA HIS A 112 -18.17 28.79 4.69
C HIS A 112 -19.16 27.63 4.55
N GLN A 113 -18.73 26.59 3.84
CA GLN A 113 -19.56 25.40 3.68
C GLN A 113 -19.60 24.56 4.97
N ALA A 114 -20.75 23.93 5.23
CA ALA A 114 -20.85 22.96 6.31
C ALA A 114 -19.87 21.80 6.07
N THR A 115 -19.04 21.53 7.05
CA THR A 115 -18.10 20.42 7.05
C THR A 115 -18.33 19.53 8.25
N ALA A 116 -17.87 18.29 8.17
CA ALA A 116 -17.97 17.36 9.28
C ALA A 116 -16.73 16.46 9.34
N PHE A 117 -16.43 15.96 10.54
CA PHE A 117 -15.67 14.74 10.69
C PHE A 117 -16.63 13.55 10.66
N LEU A 118 -16.28 12.56 9.85
CA LEU A 118 -17.08 11.37 9.60
C LEU A 118 -16.26 10.12 9.87
N ALA A 119 -16.80 9.19 10.62
CA ALA A 119 -16.30 7.83 10.67
C ALA A 119 -17.44 6.84 10.44
N ASP A 120 -17.26 6.00 9.45
CA ASP A 120 -18.04 4.80 9.15
C ASP A 120 -17.11 3.58 9.19
N PRO A 121 -17.59 2.35 8.97
CA PRO A 121 -16.75 1.15 9.03
C PRO A 121 -15.51 1.21 8.14
N LEU A 122 -15.60 1.78 6.92
CA LEU A 122 -14.47 1.95 6.01
C LEU A 122 -13.44 2.94 6.57
N ALA A 123 -13.87 4.09 7.09
CA ALA A 123 -12.99 5.08 7.71
C ALA A 123 -12.32 4.51 8.97
N LEU A 124 -13.05 3.80 9.83
CA LEU A 124 -12.52 3.17 11.05
C LEU A 124 -11.44 2.13 10.72
N VAL A 125 -11.66 1.26 9.72
CA VAL A 125 -10.66 0.32 9.25
C VAL A 125 -9.41 1.05 8.77
N MET A 126 -9.56 2.13 8.00
CA MET A 126 -8.43 2.91 7.52
C MET A 126 -7.65 3.58 8.66
N VAL A 127 -8.34 4.18 9.64
CA VAL A 127 -7.71 4.79 10.82
C VAL A 127 -6.91 3.77 11.61
N LEU A 128 -7.45 2.56 11.80
CA LEU A 128 -6.73 1.44 12.46
C LEU A 128 -5.49 1.03 11.65
N VAL A 129 -5.61 0.86 10.34
CA VAL A 129 -4.48 0.50 9.47
C VAL A 129 -3.39 1.57 9.50
N ILE A 130 -3.75 2.86 9.38
CA ILE A 130 -2.80 3.97 9.40
C ILE A 130 -2.10 4.04 10.77
N SER A 131 -2.86 4.01 11.85
CA SER A 131 -2.34 4.27 13.20
C SER A 131 -1.56 3.07 13.76
N LEU A 132 -2.05 1.83 13.58
CA LEU A 132 -1.37 0.64 14.10
C LEU A 132 -0.19 0.24 13.21
N VAL A 133 -0.45 -0.05 11.93
CA VAL A 133 0.62 -0.52 11.04
C VAL A 133 1.63 0.60 10.77
N GLY A 134 1.16 1.81 10.47
CA GLY A 134 2.04 2.98 10.28
C GLY A 134 2.84 3.33 11.53
N GLY A 135 2.23 3.25 12.72
CA GLY A 135 2.91 3.46 14.00
C GLY A 135 4.03 2.44 14.24
N ILE A 136 3.78 1.15 13.97
CA ILE A 136 4.78 0.08 14.08
C ILE A 136 5.95 0.33 13.11
N VAL A 137 5.67 0.80 11.88
CA VAL A 137 6.71 1.17 10.91
C VAL A 137 7.56 2.34 11.41
N CYS A 138 6.96 3.34 12.06
CA CYS A 138 7.71 4.45 12.67
C CYS A 138 8.62 3.95 13.80
N ILE A 139 8.15 3.03 14.64
CA ILE A 139 8.95 2.41 15.71
C ILE A 139 10.12 1.60 15.12
N PHE A 140 9.88 0.80 14.08
CA PHE A 140 10.95 0.10 13.36
C PHE A 140 12.02 1.06 12.84
N GLY A 141 11.58 2.22 12.33
CA GLY A 141 12.46 3.25 11.81
C GLY A 141 13.52 3.73 12.80
N LEU A 142 13.25 3.66 14.11
CA LEU A 142 14.19 4.12 15.14
C LEU A 142 15.53 3.34 15.12
N GLY A 143 15.46 2.01 15.09
CA GLY A 143 16.65 1.17 14.97
C GLY A 143 17.23 1.19 13.56
N TYR A 144 16.34 1.00 12.55
CA TYR A 144 16.76 0.94 11.16
C TYR A 144 17.53 2.19 10.69
N MET A 145 17.07 3.40 11.02
CA MET A 145 17.72 4.64 10.57
C MET A 145 19.04 4.90 11.29
N GLN A 146 19.21 4.41 12.51
CA GLN A 146 20.50 4.48 13.19
C GLN A 146 21.53 3.63 12.43
N GLU A 147 21.24 2.35 12.16
CA GLU A 147 22.11 1.47 11.38
C GLU A 147 22.35 1.99 9.96
N HIS A 148 21.31 2.56 9.32
CA HIS A 148 21.41 3.12 7.96
C HIS A 148 22.38 4.31 7.89
N GLU A 149 22.31 5.24 8.84
CA GLU A 149 23.23 6.39 8.91
C GLU A 149 24.66 5.98 9.24
N ASP A 150 24.84 4.96 10.10
CA ASP A 150 26.14 4.38 10.44
C ASP A 150 26.79 3.73 9.20
N HIS A 151 26.03 2.98 8.40
CA HIS A 151 26.51 2.42 7.12
C HIS A 151 26.90 3.49 6.11
N LEU A 152 26.15 4.60 6.04
CA LEU A 152 26.44 5.73 5.15
C LEU A 152 27.54 6.66 5.70
N ARG A 153 27.99 6.46 6.94
CA ARG A 153 28.99 7.29 7.64
C ARG A 153 28.67 8.78 7.56
N LEU A 154 27.40 9.14 7.81
CA LEU A 154 26.95 10.53 7.72
C LEU A 154 27.57 11.38 8.84
N ALA A 155 28.20 12.48 8.49
CA ALA A 155 28.77 13.43 9.45
C ALA A 155 27.69 14.14 10.30
N LYS A 156 26.46 14.26 9.79
CA LYS A 156 25.33 14.89 10.47
C LYS A 156 24.06 14.08 10.26
N SER A 157 23.39 13.73 11.35
CA SER A 157 22.15 12.98 11.31
C SER A 157 21.03 13.77 10.60
N LYS A 158 20.26 13.07 9.76
CA LYS A 158 19.05 13.58 9.08
C LYS A 158 17.76 13.02 9.67
N GLN A 159 17.85 12.26 10.75
CA GLN A 159 16.72 11.55 11.35
C GLN A 159 15.59 12.48 11.82
N SER A 160 15.90 13.69 12.33
CA SER A 160 14.87 14.63 12.77
C SER A 160 13.90 15.00 11.64
N ARG A 161 14.44 15.31 10.44
CA ARG A 161 13.60 15.54 9.25
C ARG A 161 12.85 14.28 8.81
N PHE A 162 13.47 13.13 8.92
CA PHE A 162 12.87 11.85 8.56
C PHE A 162 11.64 11.55 9.43
N PHE A 163 11.79 11.58 10.74
CA PHE A 163 10.68 11.32 11.68
C PHE A 163 9.63 12.43 11.68
N PHE A 164 10.02 13.68 11.43
CA PHE A 164 9.07 14.75 11.16
C PHE A 164 8.10 14.36 10.03
N CYS A 165 8.65 13.96 8.88
CA CYS A 165 7.81 13.57 7.74
C CYS A 165 6.98 12.31 8.02
N LEU A 166 7.49 11.32 8.76
CA LEU A 166 6.73 10.11 9.09
C LEU A 166 5.53 10.40 9.99
N LEU A 167 5.73 11.18 11.06
CA LEU A 167 4.65 11.53 12.00
C LEU A 167 3.64 12.48 11.35
N LEU A 168 4.11 13.47 10.58
CA LEU A 168 3.25 14.36 9.80
C LEU A 168 2.37 13.54 8.83
N PHE A 169 2.94 12.51 8.23
CA PHE A 169 2.23 11.61 7.32
C PHE A 169 1.09 10.86 8.02
N LEU A 170 1.31 10.35 9.24
CA LEU A 170 0.28 9.65 10.02
C LEU A 170 -0.91 10.57 10.32
N GLY A 171 -0.64 11.78 10.82
CA GLY A 171 -1.67 12.76 11.12
C GLY A 171 -2.45 13.19 9.87
N ALA A 172 -1.74 13.48 8.77
CA ALA A 172 -2.37 13.86 7.51
C ALA A 172 -3.25 12.74 6.94
N MET A 173 -2.83 11.49 7.01
CA MET A 173 -3.63 10.36 6.53
C MET A 173 -4.89 10.13 7.36
N ASN A 174 -4.82 10.26 8.69
CA ASN A 174 -5.99 10.18 9.55
C ASN A 174 -6.96 11.34 9.28
N GLY A 175 -6.44 12.58 9.09
CA GLY A 175 -7.25 13.71 8.68
C GLY A 175 -7.96 13.48 7.35
N LEU A 176 -7.24 12.98 6.34
CA LEU A 176 -7.79 12.67 5.02
C LEU A 176 -8.97 11.69 5.10
N VAL A 177 -8.85 10.65 5.92
CA VAL A 177 -9.85 9.57 6.01
C VAL A 177 -11.08 10.00 6.79
N LEU A 178 -10.92 10.87 7.79
CA LEU A 178 -11.99 11.27 8.70
C LEU A 178 -12.72 12.54 8.25
N CYS A 179 -12.26 13.27 7.23
CA CYS A 179 -12.92 14.48 6.74
C CYS A 179 -13.98 14.18 5.68
N ASP A 180 -15.11 14.88 5.75
CA ASP A 180 -16.19 14.85 4.75
C ASP A 180 -16.01 15.89 3.64
N SER A 181 -15.35 17.02 3.92
CA SER A 181 -15.13 18.10 2.93
C SER A 181 -14.00 17.78 1.97
N LEU A 182 -14.25 17.89 0.65
CA LEU A 182 -13.25 17.69 -0.39
C LEU A 182 -12.08 18.67 -0.29
N THR A 183 -12.29 19.92 0.17
CA THR A 183 -11.22 20.90 0.38
C THR A 183 -10.25 20.45 1.48
N TRP A 184 -10.77 19.94 2.60
CA TRP A 184 -9.94 19.43 3.68
C TRP A 184 -9.24 18.11 3.29
N VAL A 185 -9.94 17.24 2.56
CA VAL A 185 -9.33 16.03 1.98
C VAL A 185 -8.18 16.41 1.04
N PHE A 186 -8.36 17.44 0.20
CA PHE A 186 -7.32 17.93 -0.72
C PHE A 186 -6.10 18.48 0.03
N PHE A 187 -6.30 19.26 1.08
CA PHE A 187 -5.21 19.74 1.94
C PHE A 187 -4.35 18.58 2.48
N PHE A 188 -4.99 17.59 3.12
CA PHE A 188 -4.26 16.42 3.63
C PHE A 188 -3.65 15.57 2.52
N TRP A 189 -4.30 15.50 1.36
CA TRP A 189 -3.79 14.83 0.16
C TRP A 189 -2.47 15.44 -0.31
N GLU A 190 -2.35 16.76 -0.36
CA GLU A 190 -1.13 17.43 -0.78
C GLU A 190 -0.03 17.39 0.30
N ILE A 191 -0.36 17.36 1.60
CA ILE A 191 0.63 17.06 2.65
C ILE A 191 1.28 15.69 2.39
N THR A 192 0.49 14.66 2.05
CA THR A 192 1.05 13.33 1.77
C THR A 192 1.93 13.31 0.52
N THR A 193 1.60 14.11 -0.50
CA THR A 193 2.44 14.31 -1.70
C THR A 193 3.80 14.91 -1.32
N LEU A 194 3.79 15.97 -0.53
CA LEU A 194 5.00 16.66 -0.09
C LEU A 194 5.87 15.79 0.83
N CYS A 195 5.28 15.12 1.80
CA CYS A 195 6.00 14.20 2.69
C CYS A 195 6.67 13.07 1.90
N SER A 196 5.98 12.50 0.89
CA SER A 196 6.56 11.45 0.05
C SER A 196 7.77 11.95 -0.73
N PHE A 197 7.73 13.18 -1.27
CA PHE A 197 8.88 13.79 -1.93
C PHE A 197 10.10 13.90 -1.00
N PHE A 198 9.92 14.40 0.22
CA PHE A 198 11.02 14.52 1.19
C PHE A 198 11.55 13.18 1.67
N LEU A 199 10.69 12.21 1.87
CA LEU A 199 11.07 10.87 2.31
C LEU A 199 11.80 10.09 1.21
N ILE A 200 11.35 10.16 -0.06
CA ILE A 200 12.03 9.50 -1.18
C ILE A 200 13.39 10.16 -1.46
N SER A 201 13.50 11.48 -1.30
CA SER A 201 14.76 12.21 -1.51
C SER A 201 15.70 12.18 -0.32
N HIS A 202 15.42 11.41 0.74
CA HIS A 202 16.13 11.45 2.03
C HIS A 202 17.64 11.31 1.90
N ASP A 203 18.12 10.31 1.17
CA ASP A 203 19.55 10.03 1.00
C ASP A 203 20.29 11.09 0.18
N GLY A 204 19.56 11.90 -0.59
CA GLY A 204 20.12 13.03 -1.35
C GLY A 204 20.89 12.63 -2.62
N THR A 205 20.94 11.35 -2.97
CA THR A 205 21.58 10.86 -4.20
C THR A 205 20.86 11.42 -5.45
N ARG A 206 21.56 11.48 -6.59
CA ARG A 206 20.98 11.94 -7.86
C ARG A 206 19.77 11.09 -8.26
N GLU A 207 19.84 9.79 -8.01
CA GLU A 207 18.75 8.85 -8.28
C GLU A 207 17.56 9.11 -7.37
N ALA A 208 17.77 9.26 -6.06
CA ALA A 208 16.73 9.57 -5.09
C ALA A 208 16.00 10.88 -5.43
N LYS A 209 16.75 11.95 -5.74
CA LYS A 209 16.17 13.24 -6.17
C LYS A 209 15.33 13.11 -7.44
N ARG A 210 15.82 12.38 -8.46
CA ARG A 210 15.07 12.16 -9.71
C ARG A 210 13.77 11.40 -9.47
N ASN A 211 13.81 10.34 -8.66
CA ASN A 211 12.64 9.53 -8.35
C ASN A 211 11.65 10.29 -7.44
N ALA A 212 12.13 11.08 -6.49
CA ALA A 212 11.29 11.97 -5.68
C ALA A 212 10.58 13.01 -6.55
N THR A 213 11.28 13.64 -7.49
CA THR A 213 10.69 14.59 -8.45
C THR A 213 9.63 13.90 -9.31
N ARG A 214 9.86 12.65 -9.76
CA ARG A 214 8.87 11.86 -10.48
C ARG A 214 7.62 11.61 -9.62
N ALA A 215 7.79 11.20 -8.37
CA ALA A 215 6.67 11.01 -7.45
C ALA A 215 5.89 12.32 -7.23
N LEU A 216 6.59 13.44 -7.08
CA LEU A 216 5.98 14.76 -6.91
C LEU A 216 5.06 15.11 -8.09
N TRP A 217 5.62 15.21 -9.32
CA TRP A 217 4.82 15.69 -10.46
C TRP A 217 3.70 14.73 -10.84
N MET A 218 3.89 13.39 -10.73
CA MET A 218 2.81 12.43 -11.02
C MET A 218 1.64 12.57 -10.05
N ASN A 219 1.90 12.75 -8.75
CA ASN A 219 0.85 12.98 -7.78
C ASN A 219 0.20 14.36 -7.93
N MET A 220 0.95 15.38 -8.34
CA MET A 220 0.39 16.70 -8.66
C MET A 220 -0.52 16.68 -9.89
N VAL A 221 -0.27 15.81 -10.88
CA VAL A 221 -1.24 15.58 -11.98
C VAL A 221 -2.57 15.06 -11.41
N GLY A 222 -2.51 14.15 -10.43
CA GLY A 222 -3.70 13.74 -9.70
C GLY A 222 -4.35 14.89 -8.92
N GLY A 223 -3.54 15.75 -8.30
CA GLY A 223 -4.03 16.94 -7.59
C GLY A 223 -4.77 17.93 -8.50
N ILE A 224 -4.32 18.12 -9.75
CA ILE A 224 -5.07 18.89 -10.77
C ILE A 224 -6.42 18.22 -11.09
N GLY A 225 -6.42 16.88 -11.24
CA GLY A 225 -7.68 16.13 -11.41
C GLY A 225 -8.62 16.30 -10.23
N PHE A 226 -8.10 16.26 -9.00
CA PHE A 226 -8.87 16.49 -7.79
C PHE A 226 -9.47 17.90 -7.75
N LEU A 227 -8.67 18.92 -8.06
CA LEU A 227 -9.11 20.30 -8.16
C LEU A 227 -10.20 20.48 -9.24
N ALA A 228 -10.01 19.90 -10.42
CA ALA A 228 -11.02 19.92 -11.48
C ALA A 228 -12.34 19.30 -10.99
N ALA A 229 -12.26 18.18 -10.26
CA ALA A 229 -13.44 17.58 -9.66
C ALA A 229 -14.16 18.53 -8.70
N MET A 230 -13.44 19.24 -7.83
CA MET A 230 -14.04 20.21 -6.91
C MET A 230 -14.71 21.37 -7.66
N LEU A 231 -14.08 21.90 -8.70
CA LEU A 231 -14.66 22.98 -9.52
C LEU A 231 -15.94 22.53 -10.25
N PHE A 232 -15.92 21.35 -10.87
CA PHE A 232 -17.11 20.80 -11.50
C PHE A 232 -18.19 20.43 -10.50
N MET A 233 -17.83 19.89 -9.34
CA MET A 233 -18.74 19.54 -8.27
C MET A 233 -19.47 20.75 -7.73
N GLN A 234 -18.73 21.83 -7.42
CA GLN A 234 -19.33 23.08 -6.94
C GLN A 234 -20.28 23.69 -7.96
N LYS A 235 -19.93 23.63 -9.26
CA LYS A 235 -20.78 24.14 -10.34
C LYS A 235 -22.03 23.28 -10.58
N ALA A 236 -21.91 21.94 -10.50
CA ALA A 236 -22.99 21.02 -10.86
C ALA A 236 -23.94 20.73 -9.71
N ILE A 237 -23.41 20.65 -8.48
CA ILE A 237 -24.13 20.15 -7.30
C ILE A 237 -24.21 21.23 -6.21
N GLY A 238 -23.31 22.22 -6.19
CA GLY A 238 -23.29 23.30 -5.20
C GLY A 238 -22.75 22.90 -3.82
N THR A 239 -22.09 21.74 -3.71
CA THR A 239 -21.52 21.27 -2.44
C THR A 239 -20.19 20.56 -2.64
N LEU A 240 -19.31 20.65 -1.65
CA LEU A 240 -18.04 19.90 -1.57
C LEU A 240 -18.05 18.86 -0.44
N SER A 241 -19.21 18.59 0.19
CA SER A 241 -19.38 17.47 1.13
C SER A 241 -19.49 16.17 0.35
N ILE A 242 -18.70 15.16 0.71
CA ILE A 242 -18.73 13.84 0.09
C ILE A 242 -20.07 13.15 0.35
N GLN A 243 -20.62 13.25 1.56
CA GLN A 243 -21.91 12.67 1.89
C GLN A 243 -23.06 13.29 1.07
N ALA A 244 -23.10 14.62 0.98
CA ALA A 244 -24.12 15.32 0.21
C ALA A 244 -24.00 14.98 -1.29
N MET A 245 -22.78 14.88 -1.82
CA MET A 245 -22.52 14.42 -3.18
C MET A 245 -23.04 12.99 -3.41
N LEU A 246 -22.73 12.06 -2.51
CA LEU A 246 -23.20 10.67 -2.64
C LEU A 246 -24.71 10.59 -2.62
N ALA A 247 -25.37 11.31 -1.71
CA ALA A 247 -26.84 11.34 -1.64
C ALA A 247 -27.48 11.87 -2.92
N GLN A 248 -26.91 12.91 -3.54
CA GLN A 248 -27.44 13.49 -4.77
C GLN A 248 -27.08 12.67 -6.02
N SER A 249 -25.88 12.12 -6.12
CA SER A 249 -25.44 11.37 -7.30
C SER A 249 -26.19 10.06 -7.49
N VAL A 250 -26.57 9.39 -6.40
CA VAL A 250 -27.42 8.17 -6.45
C VAL A 250 -28.79 8.48 -7.06
N VAL A 251 -29.32 9.69 -6.86
CA VAL A 251 -30.63 10.10 -7.39
C VAL A 251 -30.53 10.58 -8.84
N MET A 252 -29.43 11.26 -9.21
CA MET A 252 -29.38 12.00 -10.48
C MET A 252 -28.84 11.19 -11.66
N HIS A 253 -27.91 10.25 -11.44
CA HIS A 253 -27.20 9.47 -12.50
C HIS A 253 -26.87 10.24 -13.80
N SER A 254 -26.77 11.58 -13.71
CA SER A 254 -26.53 12.45 -14.86
C SER A 254 -25.04 12.51 -15.20
N THR A 255 -24.71 12.74 -16.48
CA THR A 255 -23.32 12.96 -16.93
C THR A 255 -22.66 14.10 -16.18
N ALA A 256 -23.41 15.15 -15.83
CA ALA A 256 -22.91 16.29 -15.06
C ALA A 256 -22.45 15.90 -13.63
N ALA A 257 -23.06 14.89 -13.00
CA ALA A 257 -22.65 14.38 -11.70
C ALA A 257 -21.53 13.32 -11.81
N MET A 258 -21.46 12.58 -12.91
CA MET A 258 -20.45 11.53 -13.11
C MET A 258 -19.05 12.09 -13.47
N LEU A 259 -18.98 13.22 -14.16
CA LEU A 259 -17.71 13.81 -14.58
C LEU A 259 -16.80 14.18 -13.38
N PRO A 260 -17.28 14.92 -12.35
CA PRO A 260 -16.47 15.17 -11.16
C PRO A 260 -16.02 13.88 -10.45
N ILE A 261 -16.88 12.87 -10.39
CA ILE A 261 -16.54 11.56 -9.78
C ILE A 261 -15.42 10.86 -10.58
N ALA A 262 -15.47 10.94 -11.92
CA ALA A 262 -14.42 10.39 -12.78
C ALA A 262 -13.07 11.11 -12.56
N PHE A 263 -13.06 12.43 -12.37
CA PHE A 263 -11.84 13.18 -12.02
C PHE A 263 -11.32 12.81 -10.63
N LEU A 264 -12.17 12.56 -9.64
CA LEU A 264 -11.75 12.03 -8.34
C LEU A 264 -11.16 10.62 -8.47
N CYS A 265 -11.77 9.73 -9.28
CA CYS A 265 -11.21 8.43 -9.59
C CYS A 265 -9.84 8.54 -10.28
N PHE A 266 -9.67 9.48 -11.23
CA PHE A 266 -8.40 9.75 -11.88
C PHE A 266 -7.33 10.20 -10.86
N ALA A 267 -7.66 11.13 -9.96
CA ALA A 267 -6.78 11.54 -8.88
C ALA A 267 -6.39 10.36 -7.97
N ALA A 268 -7.36 9.52 -7.64
CA ALA A 268 -7.15 8.31 -6.85
C ALA A 268 -6.22 7.30 -7.55
N PHE A 269 -6.31 7.17 -8.87
CA PHE A 269 -5.44 6.28 -9.67
C PHE A 269 -3.98 6.73 -9.65
N THR A 270 -3.71 8.03 -9.70
CA THR A 270 -2.33 8.53 -9.58
C THR A 270 -1.73 8.19 -8.21
N LYS A 271 -2.49 8.41 -7.12
CA LYS A 271 -2.06 8.18 -5.75
C LYS A 271 -1.86 6.69 -5.45
N SER A 272 -2.76 5.83 -5.96
CA SER A 272 -2.68 4.38 -5.83
C SER A 272 -1.78 3.71 -6.88
N ALA A 273 -1.01 4.51 -7.63
CA ALA A 273 -0.05 4.04 -8.64
C ALA A 273 -0.66 3.05 -9.65
N GLN A 274 -1.93 3.25 -10.03
CA GLN A 274 -2.53 2.48 -11.09
C GLN A 274 -1.83 2.77 -12.42
N LEU A 275 -1.87 1.84 -13.34
CA LEU A 275 -1.32 2.05 -14.68
C LEU A 275 -2.03 3.22 -15.37
N PRO A 276 -1.28 4.14 -16.00
CA PRO A 276 0.15 4.17 -16.31
C PRO A 276 1.04 4.87 -15.25
N PHE A 277 0.55 5.13 -14.04
CA PHE A 277 1.27 5.90 -13.01
C PHE A 277 2.18 5.05 -12.11
N GLN A 278 2.36 3.76 -12.38
CA GLN A 278 3.15 2.82 -11.56
C GLN A 278 4.60 3.24 -11.33
N SER A 279 5.17 4.02 -12.24
CA SER A 279 6.61 4.31 -12.25
C SER A 279 7.09 5.16 -11.07
N TRP A 280 6.22 5.98 -10.46
CA TRP A 280 6.61 6.75 -9.29
C TRP A 280 6.79 5.84 -8.06
N LEU A 281 5.90 4.83 -7.91
CA LEU A 281 5.94 3.93 -6.78
C LEU A 281 7.12 2.96 -6.85
N CYS A 282 7.39 2.42 -8.05
CA CYS A 282 8.60 1.62 -8.31
C CYS A 282 9.88 2.46 -8.11
N GLY A 283 9.87 3.73 -8.51
CA GLY A 283 10.98 4.65 -8.28
C GLY A 283 11.21 4.98 -6.80
N ALA A 284 10.17 4.94 -5.97
CA ALA A 284 10.27 5.16 -4.53
C ALA A 284 11.07 4.08 -3.78
N MET A 285 11.38 2.94 -4.44
CA MET A 285 12.17 1.85 -3.83
C MET A 285 13.63 2.21 -3.53
N VAL A 286 14.11 3.35 -3.98
CA VAL A 286 15.43 3.89 -3.61
C VAL A 286 15.47 4.41 -2.16
N ALA A 287 14.30 4.74 -1.60
CA ALA A 287 14.17 5.27 -0.25
C ALA A 287 14.56 4.26 0.83
N PRO A 288 14.92 4.75 2.05
CA PRO A 288 15.06 3.88 3.22
C PRO A 288 13.82 3.01 3.46
N THR A 289 14.02 1.80 3.93
CA THR A 289 12.93 0.79 4.01
C THR A 289 11.71 1.22 4.81
N PRO A 290 11.81 1.95 5.94
CA PRO A 290 10.61 2.42 6.65
C PRO A 290 9.71 3.30 5.77
N VAL A 291 10.29 4.08 4.84
CA VAL A 291 9.52 4.87 3.86
C VAL A 291 8.74 3.96 2.93
N SER A 292 9.43 2.98 2.33
CA SER A 292 8.77 2.02 1.44
C SER A 292 7.66 1.26 2.18
N ALA A 293 7.93 0.80 3.41
CA ALA A 293 6.93 0.13 4.24
C ALA A 293 5.71 1.03 4.50
N LEU A 294 5.91 2.28 4.92
CA LEU A 294 4.83 3.21 5.23
C LEU A 294 3.97 3.52 4.00
N LEU A 295 4.61 3.92 2.88
CA LEU A 295 3.92 4.30 1.65
C LEU A 295 3.08 3.16 1.07
N HIS A 296 3.61 1.92 1.10
CA HIS A 296 2.99 0.77 0.43
C HIS A 296 1.99 0.00 1.31
N SER A 297 2.19 -0.02 2.64
CA SER A 297 1.35 -0.84 3.52
C SER A 297 0.13 -0.09 4.04
N SER A 298 0.29 1.12 4.57
CA SER A 298 -0.73 1.71 5.43
C SER A 298 -1.17 3.13 5.04
N THR A 299 -0.43 3.84 4.18
CA THR A 299 -0.70 5.27 3.98
C THR A 299 -0.99 5.65 2.52
N MET A 300 -0.09 6.35 1.84
CA MET A 300 -0.32 7.10 0.61
C MET A 300 -1.12 6.36 -0.47
N VAL A 301 -0.70 5.14 -0.82
CA VAL A 301 -1.38 4.36 -1.87
C VAL A 301 -2.79 3.92 -1.47
N LYS A 302 -3.03 3.81 -0.14
CA LYS A 302 -4.34 3.48 0.42
C LYS A 302 -5.32 4.66 0.33
N ALA A 303 -4.84 5.92 0.37
CA ALA A 303 -5.68 7.10 0.17
C ALA A 303 -6.42 7.04 -1.17
N GLY A 304 -5.74 6.61 -2.26
CA GLY A 304 -6.37 6.47 -3.56
C GLY A 304 -7.48 5.41 -3.57
N VAL A 305 -7.20 4.18 -3.12
CA VAL A 305 -8.21 3.12 -3.10
C VAL A 305 -9.35 3.41 -2.12
N TYR A 306 -9.06 4.07 -1.00
CA TYR A 306 -10.08 4.56 -0.06
C TYR A 306 -11.04 5.53 -0.73
N LEU A 307 -10.51 6.51 -1.50
CA LEU A 307 -11.36 7.48 -2.20
C LEU A 307 -12.26 6.79 -3.23
N VAL A 308 -11.74 5.84 -4.04
CA VAL A 308 -12.57 5.11 -5.02
C VAL A 308 -13.65 4.28 -4.33
N LEU A 309 -13.32 3.58 -3.22
CA LEU A 309 -14.29 2.83 -2.44
C LEU A 309 -15.37 3.73 -1.84
N ARG A 310 -14.98 4.91 -1.35
CA ARG A 310 -15.90 5.92 -0.81
C ARG A 310 -16.90 6.41 -1.88
N LEU A 311 -16.42 6.54 -3.12
CA LEU A 311 -17.21 7.00 -4.25
C LEU A 311 -18.06 5.88 -4.91
N SER A 312 -17.77 4.61 -4.59
CA SER A 312 -18.38 3.44 -5.25
C SER A 312 -19.91 3.48 -5.30
N PRO A 313 -20.65 3.86 -4.24
CA PRO A 313 -22.10 3.93 -4.32
C PRO A 313 -22.62 4.95 -5.36
N ALA A 314 -21.87 6.04 -5.59
CA ALA A 314 -22.30 7.11 -6.49
C ALA A 314 -22.26 6.72 -7.97
N PHE A 315 -21.39 5.78 -8.35
CA PHE A 315 -21.27 5.34 -9.75
C PHE A 315 -21.72 3.90 -9.97
N ALA A 316 -22.31 3.25 -8.96
CA ALA A 316 -22.82 1.88 -9.07
C ALA A 316 -23.77 1.73 -10.27
N GLY A 317 -23.59 0.67 -11.08
CA GLY A 317 -24.42 0.40 -12.25
C GLY A 317 -24.20 1.29 -13.48
N THR A 318 -23.30 2.27 -13.41
CA THR A 318 -22.99 3.17 -14.52
C THR A 318 -21.85 2.64 -15.40
N MET A 319 -21.65 3.25 -16.59
CA MET A 319 -20.48 2.98 -17.44
C MET A 319 -19.15 3.25 -16.71
N LEU A 320 -19.11 4.28 -15.85
CA LEU A 320 -17.94 4.60 -15.05
C LEU A 320 -17.53 3.43 -14.14
N ALA A 321 -18.49 2.76 -13.51
CA ALA A 321 -18.25 1.56 -12.70
C ALA A 321 -17.53 0.45 -13.48
N GLY A 322 -17.99 0.19 -14.71
CA GLY A 322 -17.37 -0.78 -15.60
C GLY A 322 -15.93 -0.44 -15.96
N ILE A 323 -15.66 0.83 -16.30
CA ILE A 323 -14.32 1.29 -16.66
C ILE A 323 -13.37 1.26 -15.46
N VAL A 324 -13.83 1.67 -14.28
CA VAL A 324 -13.07 1.60 -13.01
C VAL A 324 -12.71 0.14 -12.70
N SER A 325 -13.68 -0.79 -12.80
CA SER A 325 -13.45 -2.22 -12.60
C SER A 325 -12.41 -2.78 -13.56
N LEU A 326 -12.56 -2.46 -14.85
CA LEU A 326 -11.67 -2.97 -15.89
C LEU A 326 -10.24 -2.41 -15.72
N THR A 327 -10.11 -1.12 -15.41
CA THR A 327 -8.82 -0.49 -15.13
C THR A 327 -8.11 -1.13 -13.93
N GLY A 328 -8.86 -1.39 -12.86
CA GLY A 328 -8.35 -2.08 -11.67
C GLY A 328 -7.92 -3.52 -11.98
N ALA A 329 -8.76 -4.31 -12.66
CA ALA A 329 -8.46 -5.70 -13.00
C ALA A 329 -7.29 -5.80 -14.00
N PHE A 330 -7.22 -4.91 -14.98
CA PHE A 330 -6.07 -4.83 -15.90
C PHE A 330 -4.78 -4.49 -15.15
N THR A 331 -4.82 -3.51 -14.23
CA THR A 331 -3.66 -3.19 -13.39
C THR A 331 -3.24 -4.38 -12.53
N PHE A 332 -4.18 -5.15 -11.98
CA PHE A 332 -3.90 -6.35 -11.19
C PHE A 332 -3.11 -7.39 -11.99
N VAL A 333 -3.57 -7.72 -13.19
CA VAL A 333 -2.88 -8.68 -14.07
C VAL A 333 -1.52 -8.17 -14.52
N ALA A 334 -1.48 -6.96 -15.07
CA ALA A 334 -0.26 -6.41 -15.65
C ALA A 334 0.86 -6.20 -14.62
N ALA A 335 0.51 -5.67 -13.43
CA ALA A 335 1.49 -5.52 -12.35
C ALA A 335 1.93 -6.88 -11.78
N SER A 336 1.04 -7.88 -11.70
CA SER A 336 1.43 -9.25 -11.32
C SER A 336 2.39 -9.89 -12.33
N ALA A 337 2.17 -9.68 -13.63
CA ALA A 337 3.07 -10.13 -14.67
C ALA A 337 4.45 -9.45 -14.56
N LEU A 338 4.47 -8.12 -14.37
CA LEU A 338 5.72 -7.38 -14.16
C LEU A 338 6.47 -7.85 -12.90
N ALA A 339 5.76 -8.23 -11.83
CA ALA A 339 6.37 -8.80 -10.62
C ALA A 339 7.06 -10.16 -10.89
N CYS A 340 6.51 -10.97 -11.79
CA CYS A 340 7.14 -12.24 -12.20
C CYS A 340 8.49 -12.03 -12.89
N GLY A 341 8.69 -10.91 -13.59
CA GLY A 341 9.93 -10.55 -14.26
C GLY A 341 10.99 -9.92 -13.35
N GLN A 342 10.76 -9.80 -12.04
CA GLN A 342 11.69 -9.11 -11.13
C GLN A 342 12.49 -10.09 -10.27
N SER A 343 13.78 -9.76 -10.06
CA SER A 343 14.66 -10.41 -9.07
C SER A 343 14.85 -9.55 -7.81
N ASN A 344 14.67 -8.23 -7.91
CA ASN A 344 14.80 -7.32 -6.78
C ASN A 344 13.59 -7.41 -5.84
N GLY A 345 13.81 -7.80 -4.58
CA GLY A 345 12.75 -8.01 -3.59
C GLY A 345 11.88 -6.77 -3.34
N LYS A 346 12.47 -5.55 -3.24
CA LYS A 346 11.68 -4.32 -3.10
C LYS A 346 10.82 -4.04 -4.34
N LYS A 347 11.31 -4.31 -5.56
CA LYS A 347 10.52 -4.17 -6.78
C LYS A 347 9.38 -5.19 -6.88
N ILE A 348 9.62 -6.45 -6.47
CA ILE A 348 8.56 -7.47 -6.37
C ILE A 348 7.46 -6.98 -5.41
N LEU A 349 7.86 -6.46 -4.24
CA LEU A 349 6.92 -5.91 -3.27
C LEU A 349 6.15 -4.70 -3.83
N ALA A 350 6.80 -3.82 -4.60
CA ALA A 350 6.17 -2.67 -5.22
C ALA A 350 5.13 -3.09 -6.27
N TYR A 351 5.49 -3.93 -7.23
CA TYR A 351 4.55 -4.41 -8.25
C TYR A 351 3.40 -5.24 -7.65
N SER A 352 3.69 -6.07 -6.65
CA SER A 352 2.63 -6.80 -5.96
C SER A 352 1.72 -5.90 -5.11
N THR A 353 2.19 -4.72 -4.67
CA THR A 353 1.34 -3.68 -4.08
C THR A 353 0.42 -3.07 -5.14
N ILE A 354 0.97 -2.62 -6.28
CA ILE A 354 0.19 -2.07 -7.39
C ILE A 354 -0.89 -3.06 -7.83
N ALA A 355 -0.53 -4.34 -7.94
CA ALA A 355 -1.46 -5.42 -8.28
C ALA A 355 -2.62 -5.51 -7.27
N ASN A 356 -2.33 -5.59 -5.96
CA ASN A 356 -3.40 -5.68 -4.95
C ASN A 356 -4.26 -4.42 -4.90
N LEU A 357 -3.68 -3.22 -5.09
CA LEU A 357 -4.46 -1.98 -5.19
C LEU A 357 -5.36 -2.00 -6.44
N GLY A 358 -4.89 -2.53 -7.56
CA GLY A 358 -5.70 -2.76 -8.75
C GLY A 358 -6.89 -3.68 -8.46
N LEU A 359 -6.68 -4.76 -7.73
CA LEU A 359 -7.77 -5.66 -7.33
C LEU A 359 -8.79 -4.96 -6.43
N ILE A 360 -8.34 -4.13 -5.47
CA ILE A 360 -9.24 -3.33 -4.63
C ILE A 360 -10.08 -2.36 -5.48
N ILE A 361 -9.47 -1.69 -6.46
CA ILE A 361 -10.18 -0.78 -7.39
C ILE A 361 -11.15 -1.56 -8.28
N ALA A 362 -10.78 -2.75 -8.76
CA ALA A 362 -11.70 -3.61 -9.49
C ALA A 362 -12.95 -3.95 -8.66
N CYS A 363 -12.75 -4.30 -7.39
CA CYS A 363 -13.83 -4.55 -6.45
C CYS A 363 -14.68 -3.30 -6.21
N ALA A 364 -14.07 -2.14 -6.05
CA ALA A 364 -14.79 -0.86 -5.88
C ALA A 364 -15.67 -0.53 -7.11
N GLY A 365 -15.16 -0.79 -8.32
CA GLY A 365 -15.92 -0.59 -9.55
C GLY A 365 -17.08 -1.57 -9.71
N MET A 366 -16.98 -2.81 -9.21
CA MET A 366 -18.11 -3.76 -9.17
C MET A 366 -19.26 -3.26 -8.29
N ALA A 367 -18.96 -2.45 -7.27
CA ALA A 367 -19.92 -1.77 -6.40
C ALA A 367 -21.00 -2.68 -5.78
N THR A 368 -20.70 -3.97 -5.58
CA THR A 368 -21.57 -4.91 -4.87
C THR A 368 -21.14 -5.08 -3.42
N PRO A 369 -22.03 -5.38 -2.47
CA PRO A 369 -21.66 -5.58 -1.06
C PRO A 369 -20.51 -6.57 -0.88
N ALA A 370 -20.55 -7.72 -1.58
CA ALA A 370 -19.50 -8.73 -1.53
C ALA A 370 -18.16 -8.20 -2.06
N ALA A 371 -18.17 -7.44 -3.17
CA ALA A 371 -16.95 -6.86 -3.73
C ALA A 371 -16.32 -5.81 -2.80
N ILE A 372 -17.16 -4.96 -2.19
CA ILE A 372 -16.69 -3.95 -1.23
C ILE A 372 -16.13 -4.61 0.03
N THR A 373 -16.81 -5.66 0.53
CA THR A 373 -16.30 -6.48 1.65
C THR A 373 -14.93 -7.10 1.32
N ALA A 374 -14.78 -7.68 0.11
CA ALA A 374 -13.50 -8.19 -0.36
C ALA A 374 -12.41 -7.11 -0.41
N ALA A 375 -12.75 -5.91 -0.89
CA ALA A 375 -11.83 -4.77 -0.95
C ALA A 375 -11.35 -4.33 0.44
N ILE A 376 -12.26 -4.24 1.42
CA ILE A 376 -11.92 -3.86 2.81
C ILE A 376 -11.02 -4.92 3.43
N LEU A 377 -11.32 -6.21 3.26
CA LEU A 377 -10.45 -7.30 3.72
C LEU A 377 -9.07 -7.24 3.07
N LEU A 378 -8.99 -6.97 1.76
CA LEU A 378 -7.72 -6.76 1.07
C LEU A 378 -6.94 -5.58 1.66
N ILE A 379 -7.60 -4.48 2.03
CA ILE A 379 -6.95 -3.35 2.70
C ILE A 379 -6.28 -3.80 3.99
N ILE A 380 -6.99 -4.55 4.83
CA ILE A 380 -6.50 -5.01 6.14
C ILE A 380 -5.30 -5.98 5.98
N PHE A 381 -5.52 -7.09 5.27
CA PHE A 381 -4.51 -8.14 5.16
C PHE A 381 -3.29 -7.71 4.36
N HIS A 382 -3.50 -6.95 3.28
CA HIS A 382 -2.40 -6.37 2.51
C HIS A 382 -1.56 -5.41 3.35
N ALA A 383 -2.16 -4.59 4.21
CA ALA A 383 -1.43 -3.63 5.04
C ALA A 383 -0.45 -4.34 5.98
N VAL A 384 -0.92 -5.32 6.73
CA VAL A 384 -0.10 -6.03 7.72
C VAL A 384 0.98 -6.87 7.04
N SER A 385 0.60 -7.66 6.02
CA SER A 385 1.56 -8.54 5.31
C SER A 385 2.62 -7.75 4.55
N LYS A 386 2.25 -6.63 3.90
CA LYS A 386 3.22 -5.78 3.20
C LYS A 386 4.11 -5.01 4.16
N GLY A 387 3.55 -4.48 5.25
CA GLY A 387 4.35 -3.89 6.32
C GLY A 387 5.44 -4.86 6.75
N LEU A 388 5.05 -6.08 7.13
CA LEU A 388 5.97 -7.14 7.53
C LEU A 388 7.05 -7.44 6.48
N LEU A 389 6.64 -7.69 5.23
CA LEU A 389 7.57 -8.07 4.16
C LEU A 389 8.57 -6.97 3.80
N PHE A 390 8.14 -5.70 3.75
CA PHE A 390 9.07 -4.60 3.53
C PHE A 390 10.08 -4.48 4.66
N LEU A 391 9.65 -4.57 5.92
CA LEU A 391 10.57 -4.52 7.06
C LEU A 391 11.54 -5.69 7.05
N CYS A 392 11.09 -6.90 6.70
CA CYS A 392 11.98 -8.06 6.53
C CYS A 392 13.03 -7.82 5.44
N VAL A 393 12.62 -7.36 4.25
CA VAL A 393 13.56 -7.08 3.15
C VAL A 393 14.57 -6.01 3.54
N GLY A 394 14.16 -4.96 4.27
CA GLY A 394 15.08 -3.95 4.76
C GLY A 394 16.09 -4.50 5.76
N THR A 395 15.65 -5.35 6.68
CA THR A 395 16.52 -6.03 7.64
C THR A 395 17.50 -6.96 6.92
N ILE A 396 17.02 -7.75 5.95
CA ILE A 396 17.88 -8.63 5.15
C ILE A 396 18.92 -7.80 4.38
N GLU A 397 18.47 -6.73 3.71
CA GLU A 397 19.35 -5.83 2.96
C GLU A 397 20.51 -5.27 3.80
N GLN A 398 20.23 -4.84 5.03
CA GLN A 398 21.29 -4.32 5.93
C GLN A 398 22.33 -5.37 6.30
N HIS A 399 21.93 -6.65 6.43
CA HIS A 399 22.82 -7.71 6.87
C HIS A 399 23.58 -8.39 5.73
N ILE A 400 22.93 -8.63 4.57
CA ILE A 400 23.57 -9.31 3.43
C ILE A 400 24.07 -8.37 2.33
N GLY A 401 23.76 -7.06 2.42
CA GLY A 401 24.17 -6.05 1.43
C GLY A 401 23.49 -6.15 0.07
N SER A 402 22.42 -6.93 -0.06
CA SER A 402 21.72 -7.14 -1.34
C SER A 402 20.20 -7.13 -1.19
N ARG A 403 19.52 -6.59 -2.20
CA ARG A 403 18.05 -6.62 -2.37
C ARG A 403 17.58 -7.71 -3.32
N ASP A 404 18.52 -8.44 -3.96
CA ASP A 404 18.20 -9.49 -4.93
C ASP A 404 17.77 -10.76 -4.20
N ILE A 405 16.62 -11.33 -4.59
CA ILE A 405 16.10 -12.57 -3.99
C ILE A 405 16.99 -13.78 -4.26
N GLU A 406 17.78 -13.77 -5.34
CA GLU A 406 18.79 -14.82 -5.58
C GLU A 406 19.90 -14.79 -4.51
N SER A 407 20.27 -13.61 -4.03
CA SER A 407 21.21 -13.44 -2.92
C SER A 407 20.65 -13.94 -1.58
N MET A 408 19.30 -14.06 -1.46
CA MET A 408 18.61 -14.59 -0.29
C MET A 408 18.49 -16.13 -0.30
N ARG A 409 19.06 -16.81 -1.31
CA ARG A 409 19.06 -18.26 -1.38
C ARG A 409 19.70 -18.87 -0.14
N GLY A 410 18.98 -19.80 0.50
CA GLY A 410 19.44 -20.43 1.72
C GLY A 410 19.47 -19.50 2.94
N LEU A 411 18.72 -18.40 2.93
CA LEU A 411 18.69 -17.43 4.02
C LEU A 411 18.35 -18.07 5.37
N TYR A 412 17.58 -19.17 5.37
CA TYR A 412 17.27 -19.93 6.58
C TYR A 412 18.52 -20.43 7.34
N LYS A 413 19.65 -20.68 6.64
CA LYS A 413 20.92 -21.05 7.27
C LYS A 413 21.68 -19.83 7.82
N ILE A 414 21.52 -18.67 7.19
CA ILE A 414 22.27 -17.46 7.47
C ILE A 414 21.58 -16.63 8.58
N MET A 415 20.26 -16.41 8.41
CA MET A 415 19.40 -15.61 9.29
C MET A 415 18.08 -16.36 9.54
N PRO A 416 18.06 -17.41 10.37
CA PRO A 416 16.92 -18.32 10.50
C PRO A 416 15.65 -17.62 11.00
N ARG A 417 15.75 -16.67 11.94
CA ARG A 417 14.59 -15.95 12.49
C ARG A 417 13.94 -15.06 11.44
N VAL A 418 14.73 -14.23 10.76
CA VAL A 418 14.23 -13.31 9.74
C VAL A 418 13.72 -14.08 8.52
N ALA A 419 14.40 -15.17 8.12
CA ALA A 419 13.94 -16.04 7.03
C ALA A 419 12.56 -16.64 7.31
N VAL A 420 12.32 -17.16 8.53
CA VAL A 420 11.02 -17.70 8.92
C VAL A 420 9.95 -16.61 8.94
N ILE A 421 10.24 -15.43 9.51
CA ILE A 421 9.29 -14.31 9.52
C ILE A 421 8.94 -13.87 8.09
N THR A 422 9.95 -13.79 7.19
CA THR A 422 9.73 -13.46 5.77
C THR A 422 8.88 -14.51 5.08
N LEU A 423 9.15 -15.79 5.33
CA LEU A 423 8.37 -16.91 4.78
C LEU A 423 6.90 -16.81 5.22
N PHE A 424 6.63 -16.57 6.51
CA PHE A 424 5.27 -16.35 6.99
C PHE A 424 4.61 -15.14 6.33
N GLY A 425 5.32 -14.01 6.16
CA GLY A 425 4.83 -12.86 5.41
C GLY A 425 4.41 -13.21 3.98
N ILE A 426 5.21 -14.04 3.28
CA ILE A 426 4.88 -14.54 1.93
C ILE A 426 3.64 -15.45 1.98
N VAL A 427 3.60 -16.38 2.92
CA VAL A 427 2.51 -17.34 3.09
C VAL A 427 1.18 -16.61 3.33
N THR A 428 1.16 -15.55 4.13
CA THR A 428 -0.05 -14.74 4.40
C THR A 428 -0.61 -14.07 3.14
N MET A 429 0.18 -13.91 2.08
CA MET A 429 -0.23 -13.29 0.81
C MET A 429 -0.75 -14.30 -0.22
N MET A 430 -0.37 -15.59 -0.13
CA MET A 430 -0.64 -16.55 -1.21
C MET A 430 -1.37 -17.81 -0.80
N LEU A 431 -1.32 -18.22 0.48
CA LEU A 431 -1.87 -19.52 0.87
C LEU A 431 -3.18 -19.40 1.64
N PRO A 432 -4.14 -20.34 1.44
CA PRO A 432 -5.22 -20.54 2.38
C PRO A 432 -4.63 -21.08 3.71
N PRO A 433 -5.19 -20.81 4.84
CA PRO A 433 -6.44 -20.10 5.12
C PRO A 433 -6.27 -18.60 5.42
N PHE A 434 -5.15 -17.98 5.05
CA PHE A 434 -4.87 -16.59 5.38
C PHE A 434 -5.82 -15.63 4.63
N GLY A 435 -6.16 -14.52 5.30
CA GLY A 435 -7.23 -13.63 4.89
C GLY A 435 -7.02 -12.93 3.55
N ALA A 436 -5.77 -12.77 3.08
CA ALA A 436 -5.52 -12.19 1.75
C ALA A 436 -6.03 -13.11 0.61
N LEU A 437 -5.92 -14.43 0.76
CA LEU A 437 -6.49 -15.36 -0.24
C LEU A 437 -8.01 -15.45 -0.12
N LEU A 438 -8.56 -15.44 1.10
CA LEU A 438 -10.00 -15.38 1.31
C LEU A 438 -10.60 -14.17 0.59
N ALA A 439 -10.01 -12.99 0.76
CA ALA A 439 -10.48 -11.78 0.09
C ALA A 439 -10.42 -11.88 -1.45
N LYS A 440 -9.39 -12.53 -2.01
CA LYS A 440 -9.32 -12.81 -3.45
C LYS A 440 -10.41 -13.77 -3.91
N TRP A 441 -10.71 -14.80 -3.12
CA TRP A 441 -11.78 -15.73 -3.43
C TRP A 441 -13.14 -15.02 -3.45
N ILE A 442 -13.43 -14.17 -2.45
CA ILE A 442 -14.66 -13.36 -2.42
C ILE A 442 -14.72 -12.41 -3.64
N ALA A 443 -13.58 -11.81 -4.04
CA ALA A 443 -13.52 -10.95 -5.22
C ALA A 443 -13.87 -11.70 -6.52
N ILE A 444 -13.41 -12.95 -6.68
CA ILE A 444 -13.76 -13.81 -7.82
C ILE A 444 -15.26 -14.15 -7.78
N GLU A 445 -15.79 -14.56 -6.63
CA GLU A 445 -17.21 -14.86 -6.46
C GLU A 445 -18.10 -13.64 -6.75
N ALA A 446 -17.72 -12.45 -6.24
CA ALA A 446 -18.42 -11.22 -6.52
C ALA A 446 -18.40 -10.87 -8.02
N SER A 447 -17.28 -11.10 -8.72
CA SER A 447 -17.16 -10.85 -10.15
C SER A 447 -18.00 -11.81 -10.99
N ALA A 448 -18.18 -13.07 -10.54
CA ALA A 448 -19.04 -14.05 -11.19
C ALA A 448 -20.54 -13.74 -11.05
N SER A 449 -20.91 -12.90 -10.08
CA SER A 449 -22.27 -12.43 -9.85
C SER A 449 -22.54 -11.04 -10.44
N ALA A 450 -21.54 -10.42 -11.08
CA ALA A 450 -21.64 -9.10 -11.68
C ALA A 450 -22.48 -9.09 -12.98
N PRO A 451 -22.93 -7.91 -13.46
CA PRO A 451 -23.69 -7.79 -14.70
C PRO A 451 -23.01 -8.44 -15.92
N ALA A 452 -23.79 -8.83 -16.92
CA ALA A 452 -23.38 -9.68 -18.05
C ALA A 452 -22.16 -9.21 -18.86
N PHE A 453 -21.82 -7.92 -18.89
CA PHE A 453 -20.60 -7.42 -19.57
C PHE A 453 -19.33 -7.56 -18.73
N MET A 454 -19.42 -8.08 -17.51
CA MET A 454 -18.33 -8.26 -16.56
C MET A 454 -17.64 -9.65 -16.56
N PRO A 455 -17.98 -10.67 -17.43
CA PRO A 455 -17.29 -11.98 -17.41
C PRO A 455 -15.78 -11.89 -17.59
N VAL A 456 -15.30 -10.84 -18.29
CA VAL A 456 -13.87 -10.56 -18.47
C VAL A 456 -13.17 -10.33 -17.11
N LEU A 457 -13.86 -9.76 -16.11
CA LEU A 457 -13.29 -9.53 -14.78
C LEU A 457 -12.94 -10.84 -14.07
N VAL A 458 -13.80 -11.86 -14.17
CA VAL A 458 -13.52 -13.19 -13.58
C VAL A 458 -12.21 -13.74 -14.13
N VAL A 459 -12.02 -13.69 -15.46
CA VAL A 459 -10.80 -14.19 -16.12
C VAL A 459 -9.58 -13.38 -15.68
N LEU A 460 -9.68 -12.05 -15.68
CA LEU A 460 -8.58 -11.19 -15.28
C LEU A 460 -8.21 -11.39 -13.81
N ILE A 461 -9.17 -11.46 -12.89
CA ILE A 461 -8.90 -11.63 -11.47
C ILE A 461 -8.33 -13.03 -11.18
N ALA A 462 -8.86 -14.08 -11.81
CA ALA A 462 -8.34 -15.45 -11.66
C ALA A 462 -6.90 -15.56 -12.21
N PHE A 463 -6.65 -15.04 -13.40
CA PHE A 463 -5.32 -15.07 -14.03
C PHE A 463 -4.30 -14.23 -13.23
N GLY A 464 -4.67 -13.02 -12.81
CA GLY A 464 -3.82 -12.20 -11.94
C GLY A 464 -3.50 -12.89 -10.62
N SER A 465 -4.46 -13.60 -10.03
CA SER A 465 -4.25 -14.37 -8.80
C SER A 465 -3.25 -15.50 -9.00
N ALA A 466 -3.31 -16.23 -10.13
CA ALA A 466 -2.34 -17.27 -10.49
C ALA A 466 -0.92 -16.70 -10.64
N LEU A 467 -0.78 -15.55 -11.33
CA LEU A 467 0.52 -14.86 -11.45
C LEU A 467 1.10 -14.46 -10.09
N THR A 468 0.25 -14.06 -9.12
CA THR A 468 0.76 -13.72 -7.78
C THR A 468 1.37 -14.93 -7.07
N VAL A 469 0.82 -16.12 -7.24
CA VAL A 469 1.38 -17.35 -6.64
C VAL A 469 2.76 -17.65 -7.20
N LEU A 470 2.99 -17.43 -8.49
CA LEU A 470 4.24 -17.74 -9.17
C LEU A 470 5.45 -17.01 -8.56
N PHE A 471 5.40 -15.70 -8.40
CA PHE A 471 6.54 -14.96 -7.83
C PHE A 471 6.67 -15.16 -6.32
N TRP A 472 5.57 -15.37 -5.59
CA TRP A 472 5.63 -15.66 -4.16
C TRP A 472 6.22 -17.04 -3.88
N ALA A 473 5.80 -18.08 -4.62
CA ALA A 473 6.32 -19.43 -4.47
C ALA A 473 7.82 -19.50 -4.83
N ARG A 474 8.25 -18.80 -5.88
CA ARG A 474 9.66 -18.68 -6.25
C ARG A 474 10.47 -18.07 -5.11
N TRP A 475 10.03 -16.96 -4.54
CA TRP A 475 10.75 -16.31 -3.45
C TRP A 475 10.79 -17.17 -2.18
N ALA A 476 9.68 -17.78 -1.78
CA ALA A 476 9.63 -18.72 -0.66
C ALA A 476 10.60 -19.91 -0.86
N GLY A 477 10.63 -20.47 -2.08
CA GLY A 477 11.55 -21.56 -2.44
C GLY A 477 13.03 -21.16 -2.32
N LEU A 478 13.38 -19.92 -2.69
CA LEU A 478 14.75 -19.40 -2.53
C LEU A 478 15.14 -19.27 -1.05
N LEU A 479 14.26 -18.75 -0.20
CA LEU A 479 14.54 -18.60 1.24
C LEU A 479 14.86 -19.94 1.91
N LEU A 480 14.15 -21.00 1.54
CA LEU A 480 14.28 -22.35 2.10
C LEU A 480 15.29 -23.21 1.36
N GLY A 481 15.61 -22.85 0.12
CA GLY A 481 16.51 -23.61 -0.74
C GLY A 481 17.91 -23.74 -0.13
N SER A 482 18.58 -24.89 -0.37
CA SER A 482 20.00 -25.02 -0.06
C SER A 482 20.83 -24.31 -1.13
N ASP A 483 21.91 -23.67 -0.70
CA ASP A 483 22.97 -23.20 -1.58
C ASP A 483 24.22 -24.05 -1.33
N PRO A 484 24.40 -25.15 -2.10
CA PRO A 484 25.50 -26.08 -1.90
C PRO A 484 26.86 -25.48 -2.28
N LEU A 485 26.86 -24.39 -3.06
CA LEU A 485 28.08 -23.72 -3.53
C LEU A 485 28.49 -22.55 -2.64
N SER A 486 27.64 -22.16 -1.68
CA SER A 486 27.90 -21.03 -0.79
C SER A 486 28.47 -21.48 0.54
N ASP A 487 29.66 -20.99 0.84
CA ASP A 487 30.29 -21.12 2.16
C ASP A 487 29.83 -20.00 3.12
N LYS A 488 28.60 -19.51 2.93
CA LYS A 488 28.03 -18.44 3.76
C LYS A 488 27.89 -18.90 5.21
N ARG A 489 28.66 -18.28 6.08
CA ARG A 489 28.60 -18.53 7.53
C ARG A 489 27.34 -17.87 8.11
N PRO A 490 26.76 -18.42 9.20
CA PRO A 490 25.69 -17.74 9.91
C PRO A 490 26.15 -16.33 10.33
N VAL A 491 25.33 -15.35 9.99
CA VAL A 491 25.54 -13.96 10.44
C VAL A 491 24.81 -13.80 11.77
N PRO A 492 25.45 -13.22 12.82
CA PRO A 492 24.71 -12.94 14.04
C PRO A 492 23.51 -12.06 13.75
N GLU A 493 22.28 -12.55 14.08
CA GLU A 493 21.05 -11.80 13.93
C GLU A 493 20.93 -10.77 15.07
N HIS A 494 21.80 -9.77 15.07
CA HIS A 494 21.70 -8.66 16.02
C HIS A 494 20.71 -7.65 15.49
N LEU A 495 19.46 -7.79 15.92
CA LEU A 495 18.39 -6.84 15.62
C LEU A 495 18.22 -5.87 16.81
N ASP A 496 18.16 -4.58 16.52
CA ASP A 496 17.72 -3.60 17.52
C ASP A 496 16.36 -3.99 18.10
N GLY A 497 16.13 -3.70 19.37
CA GLY A 497 14.89 -4.04 20.06
C GLY A 497 13.65 -3.51 19.38
N THR A 498 13.71 -2.32 18.73
CA THR A 498 12.60 -1.70 18.00
C THR A 498 12.30 -2.44 16.71
N MET A 499 13.32 -2.90 15.99
CA MET A 499 13.17 -3.70 14.78
C MET A 499 12.57 -5.07 15.10
N SER A 500 13.12 -5.75 16.12
CA SER A 500 12.60 -7.06 16.57
C SER A 500 11.16 -6.97 17.06
N PHE A 501 10.81 -5.92 17.81
CA PHE A 501 9.43 -5.66 18.25
C PHE A 501 8.48 -5.51 17.05
N ALA A 502 8.83 -4.67 16.08
CA ALA A 502 8.00 -4.41 14.92
C ALA A 502 7.75 -5.67 14.08
N LEU A 503 8.80 -6.44 13.78
CA LEU A 503 8.68 -7.68 13.01
C LEU A 503 7.79 -8.71 13.70
N ARG A 504 7.96 -8.91 15.02
CA ARG A 504 7.14 -9.85 15.79
C ARG A 504 5.69 -9.40 15.89
N THR A 505 5.46 -8.10 16.15
CA THR A 505 4.10 -7.56 16.28
C THR A 505 3.32 -7.70 14.98
N LEU A 506 3.93 -7.39 13.82
CA LEU A 506 3.28 -7.57 12.53
C LEU A 506 3.07 -9.06 12.18
N LEU A 507 4.01 -9.94 12.53
CA LEU A 507 3.85 -11.38 12.32
C LEU A 507 2.66 -11.93 13.14
N TYR A 508 2.64 -11.67 14.43
CA TYR A 508 1.55 -12.14 15.30
C TYR A 508 0.23 -11.47 14.93
N GLY A 509 0.25 -10.19 14.54
CA GLY A 509 -0.91 -9.48 14.01
C GLY A 509 -1.48 -10.12 12.74
N ALA A 510 -0.63 -10.51 11.79
CA ALA A 510 -1.07 -11.19 10.57
C ALA A 510 -1.71 -12.56 10.85
N ILE A 511 -1.12 -13.33 11.78
CA ILE A 511 -1.68 -14.63 12.20
C ILE A 511 -3.00 -14.43 12.93
N ALA A 512 -3.05 -13.53 13.91
CA ALA A 512 -4.24 -13.27 14.70
C ALA A 512 -5.41 -12.79 13.82
N LEU A 513 -5.18 -11.80 12.96
CA LEU A 513 -6.20 -11.31 12.01
C LEU A 513 -6.73 -12.43 11.10
N SER A 514 -5.87 -13.35 10.67
CA SER A 514 -6.29 -14.48 9.84
C SER A 514 -7.10 -15.52 10.61
N LEU A 515 -6.80 -15.74 11.90
CA LEU A 515 -7.62 -16.59 12.77
C LEU A 515 -8.99 -15.98 13.06
N PHE A 516 -9.04 -14.65 13.23
CA PHE A 516 -10.28 -13.93 13.49
C PHE A 516 -11.04 -13.51 12.23
N VAL A 517 -10.55 -13.89 11.02
CA VAL A 517 -11.16 -13.45 9.75
C VAL A 517 -12.65 -13.78 9.61
N PRO A 518 -13.22 -14.91 10.08
CA PRO A 518 -14.66 -15.15 9.97
C PRO A 518 -15.50 -14.10 10.71
N TRP A 519 -15.07 -13.67 11.89
CA TRP A 519 -15.77 -12.61 12.64
C TRP A 519 -15.58 -11.21 12.02
N ILE A 520 -14.34 -10.90 11.59
CA ILE A 520 -14.06 -9.65 10.89
C ILE A 520 -14.89 -9.56 9.62
N PHE A 521 -14.97 -10.65 8.86
CA PHE A 521 -15.77 -10.73 7.65
C PHE A 521 -17.25 -10.48 7.95
N SER A 522 -17.85 -11.21 8.88
CA SER A 522 -19.27 -11.08 9.22
C SER A 522 -19.62 -9.67 9.68
N GLY A 523 -18.76 -9.03 10.49
CA GLY A 523 -18.99 -7.66 10.95
C GLY A 523 -18.91 -6.62 9.82
N ILE A 524 -17.98 -6.78 8.89
CA ILE A 524 -17.85 -5.89 7.73
C ILE A 524 -19.01 -6.12 6.76
N GLU A 525 -19.30 -7.36 6.40
CA GLU A 525 -20.35 -7.70 5.45
C GLU A 525 -21.72 -7.21 5.92
N GLN A 526 -22.06 -7.44 7.19
CA GLN A 526 -23.33 -6.98 7.76
C GLN A 526 -23.44 -5.45 7.71
N SER A 527 -22.36 -4.74 8.03
CA SER A 527 -22.32 -3.28 7.97
C SER A 527 -22.48 -2.76 6.53
N ILE A 528 -21.82 -3.38 5.58
CA ILE A 528 -21.88 -2.99 4.16
C ILE A 528 -23.23 -3.38 3.55
N ALA A 529 -23.74 -4.58 3.81
CA ALA A 529 -25.02 -5.03 3.30
C ALA A 529 -26.17 -4.12 3.77
N SER A 530 -26.13 -3.66 5.04
CA SER A 530 -27.10 -2.70 5.57
C SER A 530 -27.07 -1.35 4.86
N LEU A 531 -25.88 -0.86 4.44
CA LEU A 531 -25.74 0.39 3.67
C LEU A 531 -26.35 0.28 2.26
N PHE A 532 -26.35 -0.92 1.67
CA PHE A 532 -26.95 -1.18 0.36
C PHE A 532 -28.43 -1.62 0.44
N GLY A 533 -28.98 -1.78 1.64
CA GLY A 533 -30.35 -2.23 1.85
C GLY A 533 -30.62 -3.66 1.35
N VAL A 534 -29.61 -4.53 1.37
CA VAL A 534 -29.67 -5.94 0.93
C VAL A 534 -29.20 -6.87 2.03
N GLU A 535 -29.57 -8.15 1.94
CA GLU A 535 -29.00 -9.18 2.82
C GLU A 535 -27.58 -9.52 2.40
N GLY A 536 -26.75 -9.96 3.37
CA GLY A 536 -25.38 -10.42 3.10
C GLY A 536 -25.38 -11.61 2.13
N MET A 537 -24.38 -11.66 1.26
CA MET A 537 -24.25 -12.71 0.25
C MET A 537 -23.71 -14.03 0.84
N PHE A 538 -23.02 -13.96 1.97
CA PHE A 538 -22.35 -15.10 2.60
C PHE A 538 -22.92 -15.39 3.98
N ALA A 539 -23.11 -16.67 4.27
CA ALA A 539 -23.34 -17.16 5.63
C ALA A 539 -22.01 -17.59 6.26
N SER A 540 -21.81 -17.26 7.53
CA SER A 540 -20.63 -17.70 8.32
C SER A 540 -21.08 -18.59 9.46
N ASP A 541 -20.67 -19.86 9.42
CA ASP A 541 -20.95 -20.82 10.48
C ASP A 541 -19.66 -21.57 10.84
N TRP A 542 -19.31 -21.57 12.14
CA TRP A 542 -18.11 -22.26 12.67
C TRP A 542 -16.83 -22.03 11.85
N GLY A 543 -16.65 -20.82 11.29
CA GLY A 543 -15.49 -20.46 10.46
C GLY A 543 -15.52 -21.02 9.04
N ILE A 544 -16.67 -21.48 8.59
CA ILE A 544 -16.94 -21.83 7.19
C ILE A 544 -17.81 -20.74 6.58
N LEU A 545 -17.32 -20.12 5.52
CA LEU A 545 -18.05 -19.11 4.75
C LEU A 545 -18.69 -19.80 3.55
N THR A 546 -20.00 -19.62 3.37
CA THR A 546 -20.79 -20.24 2.28
C THR A 546 -21.68 -19.23 1.60
N ASN A 547 -21.88 -19.34 0.30
CA ASN A 547 -22.77 -18.48 -0.48
C ASN A 547 -23.73 -19.26 -1.43
N GLY A 548 -23.98 -20.51 -1.19
CA GLY A 548 -24.79 -21.37 -2.06
C GLY A 548 -24.12 -21.82 -3.36
N ARG A 549 -23.00 -21.21 -3.76
CA ARG A 549 -22.19 -21.57 -4.95
C ARG A 549 -20.83 -22.15 -4.58
N GLY A 550 -20.31 -21.79 -3.43
CA GLY A 550 -19.01 -22.23 -2.95
C GLY A 550 -18.89 -22.13 -1.43
N LEU A 551 -17.82 -22.72 -0.91
CA LEU A 551 -17.49 -22.65 0.51
C LEU A 551 -15.99 -22.36 0.71
N PHE A 552 -15.66 -21.63 1.78
CA PHE A 552 -14.30 -21.41 2.22
C PHE A 552 -14.17 -21.79 3.70
N ALA A 553 -13.50 -22.90 3.99
CA ALA A 553 -13.41 -23.49 5.31
C ALA A 553 -12.14 -23.00 6.04
N VAL A 554 -12.20 -21.86 6.76
CA VAL A 554 -11.05 -21.22 7.41
C VAL A 554 -10.40 -22.14 8.43
N TYR A 555 -11.13 -22.61 9.45
CA TYR A 555 -10.54 -23.41 10.54
C TYR A 555 -10.12 -24.82 10.12
N PRO A 556 -10.88 -25.54 9.29
CA PRO A 556 -10.42 -26.82 8.75
C PRO A 556 -9.11 -26.69 7.95
N MET A 557 -8.94 -25.62 7.17
CA MET A 557 -7.70 -25.38 6.45
C MET A 557 -6.53 -25.03 7.38
N PHE A 558 -6.75 -24.27 8.46
CA PHE A 558 -5.71 -24.05 9.49
C PHE A 558 -5.29 -25.35 10.17
N PHE A 559 -6.26 -26.22 10.48
CA PHE A 559 -5.96 -27.53 11.03
C PHE A 559 -5.11 -28.38 10.08
N LEU A 560 -5.48 -28.45 8.80
CA LEU A 560 -4.71 -29.17 7.79
C LEU A 560 -3.31 -28.60 7.59
N LEU A 561 -3.17 -27.26 7.59
CA LEU A 561 -1.87 -26.59 7.53
C LEU A 561 -0.99 -26.93 8.73
N ALA A 562 -1.55 -26.89 9.94
CA ALA A 562 -0.84 -27.25 11.16
C ALA A 562 -0.43 -28.73 11.17
N LEU A 563 -1.31 -29.62 10.74
CA LEU A 563 -1.05 -31.06 10.61
C LEU A 563 0.06 -31.33 9.57
N GLY A 564 -0.01 -30.70 8.41
CA GLY A 564 1.01 -30.81 7.37
C GLY A 564 2.37 -30.31 7.84
N MET A 565 2.41 -29.17 8.53
CA MET A 565 3.63 -28.61 9.10
C MET A 565 4.20 -29.51 10.21
N TRP A 566 3.36 -30.04 11.10
CA TRP A 566 3.77 -31.01 12.10
C TRP A 566 4.36 -32.28 11.47
N TYR A 567 3.69 -32.83 10.43
CA TYR A 567 4.18 -33.99 9.71
C TYR A 567 5.53 -33.72 9.04
N ALA A 568 5.67 -32.58 8.34
CA ALA A 568 6.92 -32.18 7.71
C ALA A 568 8.08 -32.04 8.71
N LEU A 569 7.83 -31.39 9.86
CA LEU A 569 8.81 -31.27 10.95
C LEU A 569 9.20 -32.63 11.54
N ARG A 570 8.24 -33.55 11.68
CA ARG A 570 8.51 -34.90 12.16
C ARG A 570 9.36 -35.71 11.19
N GLN A 571 9.11 -35.58 9.88
CA GLN A 571 9.89 -36.25 8.86
C GLN A 571 11.30 -35.65 8.71
N SER A 572 11.43 -34.33 8.80
CA SER A 572 12.74 -33.66 8.71
C SER A 572 13.69 -34.08 9.84
N LYS A 573 13.17 -34.42 11.02
CA LYS A 573 13.97 -34.97 12.14
C LYS A 573 14.46 -36.39 11.89
N LYS A 574 13.76 -37.16 11.04
CA LYS A 574 14.12 -38.54 10.68
C LYS A 574 14.98 -38.61 9.42
N ALA A 575 14.99 -37.55 8.62
CA ALA A 575 15.78 -37.52 7.39
C ALA A 575 17.28 -37.49 7.75
N GLU A 576 18.00 -38.51 7.37
CA GLU A 576 19.45 -38.51 7.38
C GLU A 576 19.95 -37.38 6.49
N ARG A 577 20.86 -36.53 7.01
CA ARG A 577 21.53 -35.51 6.22
C ARG A 577 22.47 -36.19 5.24
N GLY A 578 21.95 -36.57 4.08
CA GLY A 578 22.78 -37.01 2.97
C GLY A 578 23.75 -35.87 2.54
N PRO A 579 24.88 -36.19 1.93
CA PRO A 579 25.75 -35.19 1.36
C PRO A 579 24.94 -34.34 0.36
N CYS A 580 25.05 -32.99 0.47
CA CYS A 580 24.44 -32.11 -0.52
C CYS A 580 24.98 -32.51 -1.91
N ALA A 581 24.09 -32.95 -2.79
CA ALA A 581 24.47 -33.21 -4.17
C ALA A 581 24.90 -31.88 -4.82
N LEU A 582 26.15 -31.79 -5.21
CA LEU A 582 26.63 -30.64 -5.98
C LEU A 582 25.93 -30.61 -7.34
N PRO A 583 25.68 -29.44 -7.93
CA PRO A 583 25.15 -29.35 -9.29
C PRO A 583 26.08 -30.14 -10.27
N TYR A 584 25.47 -30.80 -11.24
CA TYR A 584 26.23 -31.44 -12.29
C TYR A 584 26.95 -30.38 -13.14
N LEU A 585 28.29 -30.38 -13.12
CA LEU A 585 29.11 -29.37 -13.79
C LEU A 585 29.69 -29.85 -15.15
N SER A 586 29.17 -30.93 -15.69
CA SER A 586 29.56 -31.47 -17.01
C SER A 586 31.06 -31.83 -17.15
N GLY A 587 31.76 -32.11 -16.06
CA GLY A 587 33.18 -32.43 -16.11
C GLY A 587 33.88 -32.41 -14.76
N ILE A 588 35.19 -32.19 -14.78
CA ILE A 588 36.03 -32.16 -13.58
C ILE A 588 35.76 -30.84 -12.81
N GLN A 589 35.48 -30.98 -11.53
CA GLN A 589 35.31 -29.86 -10.61
C GLN A 589 36.68 -29.37 -10.14
N TYR A 590 36.85 -28.07 -10.11
CA TYR A 590 37.98 -27.39 -9.53
C TYR A 590 37.55 -26.58 -8.31
N VAL A 591 38.39 -26.56 -7.28
CA VAL A 591 38.19 -25.70 -6.10
C VAL A 591 39.29 -24.65 -6.12
N GLN A 592 38.92 -23.40 -6.26
CA GLN A 592 39.83 -22.27 -6.19
C GLN A 592 39.32 -21.29 -5.14
N ASP A 593 40.14 -20.89 -4.18
CA ASP A 593 39.81 -19.97 -3.07
C ASP A 593 38.53 -20.38 -2.30
N GLY A 594 38.33 -21.68 -2.06
CA GLY A 594 37.15 -22.22 -1.38
C GLY A 594 35.87 -22.26 -2.23
N LYS A 595 35.92 -21.86 -3.50
CA LYS A 595 34.80 -21.89 -4.44
C LYS A 595 34.91 -23.07 -5.39
N VAL A 596 33.79 -23.74 -5.62
CA VAL A 596 33.68 -24.83 -6.58
C VAL A 596 33.33 -24.28 -7.97
N GLY A 597 34.09 -24.67 -8.99
CA GLY A 597 33.87 -24.22 -10.34
C GLY A 597 34.39 -25.21 -11.37
N PHE A 598 34.51 -24.79 -12.62
CA PHE A 598 35.10 -25.54 -13.71
C PHE A 598 36.02 -24.65 -14.53
N ASN A 599 36.95 -25.29 -15.27
CA ASN A 599 37.82 -24.57 -16.17
C ASN A 599 37.05 -24.19 -17.46
N GLY A 600 36.94 -22.90 -17.67
CA GLY A 600 36.45 -22.32 -18.91
C GLY A 600 37.53 -22.22 -20.01
N PRO A 601 37.25 -21.59 -21.15
CA PRO A 601 38.20 -21.30 -22.19
C PRO A 601 39.44 -20.59 -21.65
N LEU A 602 40.61 -20.92 -22.18
CA LEU A 602 41.92 -20.39 -21.75
C LEU A 602 42.25 -20.64 -20.26
N ASN A 603 41.76 -21.76 -19.73
CA ASN A 603 42.00 -22.18 -18.35
C ASN A 603 41.50 -21.15 -17.29
N THR A 604 40.49 -20.37 -17.64
CA THR A 604 39.88 -19.43 -16.70
C THR A 604 38.96 -20.17 -15.74
N PHE A 605 39.04 -19.87 -14.44
CA PHE A 605 38.09 -20.39 -13.45
C PHE A 605 36.70 -19.78 -13.66
N VAL A 606 35.71 -20.63 -13.87
CA VAL A 606 34.29 -20.20 -14.01
C VAL A 606 33.49 -20.76 -12.85
N GLU A 607 32.98 -19.85 -12.02
CA GLU A 607 32.06 -20.20 -10.94
C GLU A 607 30.65 -20.43 -11.51
N PRO A 608 30.04 -21.61 -11.32
CA PRO A 608 28.70 -21.87 -11.82
C PRO A 608 27.69 -21.03 -11.02
N LYS A 609 26.87 -20.27 -11.72
CA LYS A 609 25.77 -19.52 -11.13
C LYS A 609 24.46 -20.20 -11.49
N SER A 610 23.77 -20.73 -10.48
CA SER A 610 22.41 -21.21 -10.64
C SER A 610 21.45 -20.08 -10.32
N SER A 611 20.71 -19.58 -11.31
CA SER A 611 19.66 -18.57 -11.11
C SER A 611 18.33 -19.10 -11.63
N ASN A 612 17.23 -18.58 -11.08
CA ASN A 612 15.90 -18.89 -11.58
C ASN A 612 15.66 -18.19 -12.91
N TYR A 613 14.76 -18.75 -13.72
CA TYR A 613 14.30 -18.13 -14.94
C TYR A 613 13.20 -17.10 -14.62
N TYR A 614 13.44 -15.84 -14.92
CA TYR A 614 12.53 -14.73 -14.61
C TYR A 614 11.56 -14.40 -15.74
N MET A 615 11.59 -15.13 -16.82
CA MET A 615 10.72 -14.90 -17.99
C MET A 615 10.78 -13.44 -18.49
N GLU A 616 11.96 -12.83 -18.48
CA GLU A 616 12.14 -11.43 -18.86
C GLU A 616 11.69 -11.12 -20.28
N ALA A 617 11.81 -12.09 -21.19
CA ALA A 617 11.33 -11.98 -22.57
C ALA A 617 9.81 -11.77 -22.65
N TRP A 618 9.05 -12.27 -21.65
CA TRP A 618 7.59 -12.20 -21.59
C TRP A 618 7.09 -11.15 -20.60
N PHE A 619 7.71 -11.08 -19.42
CA PHE A 619 7.24 -10.28 -18.28
C PHE A 619 8.22 -9.17 -17.88
N GLY A 620 9.27 -8.93 -18.64
CA GLY A 620 10.26 -7.88 -18.38
C GLY A 620 9.68 -6.48 -18.49
N GLU A 621 10.17 -5.56 -17.66
CA GLU A 621 9.76 -4.14 -17.70
C GLU A 621 9.97 -3.53 -19.10
N GLN A 622 11.11 -3.83 -19.76
CA GLN A 622 11.42 -3.31 -21.10
C GLN A 622 10.45 -3.79 -22.17
N THR A 623 9.97 -5.02 -22.05
CA THR A 623 9.10 -5.66 -23.04
C THR A 623 7.63 -5.22 -22.89
N LEU A 624 7.13 -5.18 -21.64
CA LEU A 624 5.71 -5.01 -21.38
C LEU A 624 5.29 -3.56 -21.11
N THR A 625 6.14 -2.74 -20.47
CA THR A 625 5.71 -1.43 -19.93
C THR A 625 5.12 -0.51 -21.01
N GLY A 626 5.69 -0.47 -22.20
CA GLY A 626 5.16 0.34 -23.29
C GLY A 626 3.73 -0.04 -23.68
N ARG A 627 3.50 -1.35 -23.92
CA ARG A 627 2.18 -1.88 -24.31
C ARG A 627 1.13 -1.70 -23.21
N ILE A 628 1.51 -1.99 -21.98
CA ILE A 628 0.66 -1.84 -20.79
C ILE A 628 0.24 -0.38 -20.61
N ASN A 629 1.17 0.55 -20.71
CA ASN A 629 0.87 1.98 -20.57
C ASN A 629 -0.06 2.49 -21.68
N THR A 630 0.11 2.01 -22.92
CA THR A 630 -0.78 2.39 -24.03
C THR A 630 -2.23 1.94 -23.73
N ILE A 631 -2.44 0.69 -23.32
CA ILE A 631 -3.77 0.19 -22.96
C ILE A 631 -4.35 0.99 -21.78
N ALA A 632 -3.56 1.25 -20.76
CA ALA A 632 -3.99 2.01 -19.59
C ALA A 632 -4.39 3.46 -19.93
N ILE A 633 -3.64 4.12 -20.81
CA ILE A 633 -3.98 5.46 -21.31
C ILE A 633 -5.31 5.44 -22.07
N VAL A 634 -5.53 4.42 -22.93
CA VAL A 634 -6.81 4.28 -23.65
C VAL A 634 -7.96 4.13 -22.66
N LEU A 635 -7.83 3.28 -21.62
CA LEU A 635 -8.86 3.13 -20.58
C LEU A 635 -9.15 4.45 -19.86
N MET A 636 -8.13 5.25 -19.56
CA MET A 636 -8.32 6.57 -18.92
C MET A 636 -8.96 7.59 -19.84
N VAL A 637 -8.59 7.59 -21.12
CA VAL A 637 -9.22 8.47 -22.11
C VAL A 637 -10.70 8.11 -22.28
N VAL A 638 -11.04 6.80 -22.31
CA VAL A 638 -12.44 6.35 -22.37
C VAL A 638 -13.18 6.72 -21.08
N MET A 639 -12.53 6.64 -19.91
CA MET A 639 -13.14 7.02 -18.64
C MET A 639 -13.52 8.50 -18.58
N LEU A 640 -12.65 9.39 -19.04
CA LEU A 640 -12.89 10.84 -19.00
C LEU A 640 -13.67 11.32 -20.23
N GLY A 641 -13.31 10.84 -21.43
CA GLY A 641 -13.92 11.26 -22.69
C GLY A 641 -15.31 10.67 -22.96
N GLY A 642 -15.61 9.49 -22.43
CA GLY A 642 -16.95 8.89 -22.54
C GLY A 642 -18.02 9.57 -21.68
N LEU A 643 -17.61 10.52 -20.81
CA LEU A 643 -18.47 11.33 -19.94
C LEU A 643 -18.53 12.82 -20.39
N LEU A 644 -17.65 13.25 -21.28
CA LEU A 644 -17.67 14.57 -21.94
C LEU A 644 -18.54 14.51 -23.18
#